data_6fbc287ec53468cc06c49630eaf77f90
#
_entry.id   6fbc287ec53468cc06c49630eaf77f90
#
_cell.length_a   1.000
_cell.length_b   1.000
_cell.length_c   1.000
_cell.angle_alpha   90.00
_cell.angle_beta   90.00
_cell.angle_gamma   90.00
#
_symmetry.space_group_name_H-M   'P 1'
#
loop_
_entity.id
_entity.type
_entity.pdbx_description
1 polymer ?
#
loop_
_entity_poly.entity_id
_entity_poly.type
_entity_poly.pdbx_seq_one_letter_code
_entity_poly.pdbx_strand_id
1 'polypeptide(L)'
;MTDIPPIIKSSAPEARIPATTSTATPYSSPLDMSKNTKKTNKALKIFISVLSVLLIVITIAGTAGFFLVYVPGKKLYSQAMDLKEDAKLLQDAVAQKDLKKTQTEIDNLKNKIKLLDVSLSRFAYLSAITRAKDYYADAKRMISVSLEGLDTGTVLIQTIEPYQDFLGLKGTATSSAKTTEDRITFLTNSIESLVPHLDTIDKKISNITTTLEEIDINRYPTEYQGIAIHDKFNQLTSTLELVKKYLDNGKPILSKTSWLLGKDKPRSYLVIFQNEGELRPSGGFWTAYATIKMDKGKVVPGPASNIYDLDDKLQSVVPAPRLIKSYHINVPYLNLRDSNLSPDFPVDAKIFLETYYKTMGKKDTFDAVVALDTNVLVDLVSVLGKLDTRVGTFTTEPDKRCDGCPKIIYDLEWISGRPRNYIEKNRKDFLAPLMQALLSNALGSEKTKIPLLGEAFFNNVNEKHILFYFPDEELQKSASLINITGNITQSDANTDYFHLNDANFASAKSNIFIRQKIKHEITVTGDKVEHKVTTTYTNPSAGSNCNLEKGDLCLNAPKYRDLFRFYVPKGSELIKMTGSEVEPLVYEELGKTVFEGFYGDKYPLYAKSSSKTTVNYKSSVKMSPSYSLLLQKQPGTKPIDYEVWVNGKQKDTFVWNSDKTLKITP
;
A
#
# COMPACT_ATOMS: atom_id res chain seq x y z
N MET A 1 2.61 -71.68 15.91
CA MET A 1 1.41 -72.36 16.42
C MET A 1 0.58 -71.24 17.02
N THR A 2 -0.39 -70.84 16.45
CA THR A 2 -1.71 -71.08 15.94
C THR A 2 -2.48 -69.77 16.16
N ASP A 3 -3.29 -69.20 15.42
CA ASP A 3 -4.06 -69.39 14.22
C ASP A 3 -4.77 -68.02 13.98
N ILE A 4 -4.80 -67.59 12.75
CA ILE A 4 -5.59 -66.43 12.29
C ILE A 4 -6.85 -66.99 11.65
N PRO A 5 -8.08 -66.58 12.00
CA PRO A 5 -9.24 -66.85 11.17
C PRO A 5 -9.56 -65.71 10.17
N PRO A 6 -10.28 -65.98 9.08
CA PRO A 6 -10.29 -65.24 7.86
C PRO A 6 -11.34 -64.12 7.77
N ILE A 7 -11.03 -63.18 6.89
CA ILE A 7 -11.81 -62.01 6.53
C ILE A 7 -13.05 -62.38 5.74
N ILE A 8 -14.21 -61.95 6.17
CA ILE A 8 -15.47 -61.95 5.42
C ILE A 8 -15.58 -60.61 4.67
N LYS A 9 -15.67 -60.69 3.32
CA LYS A 9 -16.07 -59.58 2.47
C LYS A 9 -17.55 -59.26 2.65
N SER A 10 -17.89 -58.02 2.97
CA SER A 10 -19.24 -57.48 2.83
C SER A 10 -19.17 -56.24 1.94
N SER A 11 -19.89 -56.31 0.85
CA SER A 11 -20.15 -55.23 -0.12
C SER A 11 -21.27 -54.34 0.39
N ALA A 12 -21.06 -53.05 0.41
CA ALA A 12 -22.12 -52.04 0.46
C ALA A 12 -21.64 -50.69 -0.07
N PRO A 13 -22.49 -49.76 -0.52
CA PRO A 13 -22.30 -49.01 -1.73
C PRO A 13 -21.61 -47.65 -1.51
N GLU A 14 -20.98 -47.16 -2.57
CA GLU A 14 -20.34 -45.83 -2.67
C GLU A 14 -21.33 -44.72 -2.34
N ALA A 15 -21.10 -44.04 -1.23
CA ALA A 15 -21.63 -42.69 -0.98
C ALA A 15 -20.55 -41.70 -1.42
N ARG A 16 -20.78 -41.03 -2.54
CA ARG A 16 -19.96 -39.86 -2.98
C ARG A 16 -20.08 -38.78 -1.93
N ILE A 17 -19.04 -38.56 -1.18
CA ILE A 17 -18.83 -37.36 -0.40
C ILE A 17 -18.21 -36.32 -1.35
N PRO A 18 -18.79 -35.12 -1.51
CA PRO A 18 -18.13 -34.07 -2.26
C PRO A 18 -16.88 -33.63 -1.47
N ALA A 19 -15.74 -33.72 -2.13
CA ALA A 19 -14.48 -33.23 -1.61
C ALA A 19 -14.60 -31.71 -1.39
N THR A 20 -14.74 -31.30 -0.14
CA THR A 20 -14.44 -29.93 0.25
C THR A 20 -12.93 -29.75 0.16
N THR A 21 -12.48 -29.19 -0.93
CA THR A 21 -11.12 -28.66 -1.06
C THR A 21 -10.98 -27.51 -0.06
N SER A 22 -10.45 -27.82 1.11
CA SER A 22 -9.85 -26.85 1.99
C SER A 22 -8.66 -26.22 1.24
N THR A 23 -8.85 -25.09 0.59
CA THR A 23 -7.75 -24.26 0.08
C THR A 23 -7.09 -23.58 1.26
N ALA A 24 -6.16 -24.29 1.93
CA ALA A 24 -5.13 -23.64 2.67
C ALA A 24 -4.33 -22.81 1.66
N THR A 25 -4.46 -21.49 1.70
CA THR A 25 -3.58 -20.59 0.97
C THR A 25 -2.18 -20.77 1.54
N PRO A 26 -1.22 -21.24 0.72
CA PRO A 26 0.17 -21.27 1.18
C PRO A 26 0.61 -19.81 1.38
N TYR A 27 1.33 -19.58 2.45
CA TYR A 27 2.24 -18.45 2.59
C TYR A 27 2.90 -18.21 1.22
N SER A 28 2.75 -16.99 0.69
CA SER A 28 3.27 -16.65 -0.63
C SER A 28 4.77 -16.90 -0.64
N SER A 29 5.16 -17.99 -1.28
CA SER A 29 6.55 -18.26 -1.62
C SER A 29 7.12 -17.05 -2.38
N PRO A 30 8.42 -16.80 -2.28
CA PRO A 30 9.08 -15.79 -3.11
C PRO A 30 8.71 -16.07 -4.57
N LEU A 31 8.30 -15.04 -5.24
CA LEU A 31 7.81 -14.93 -6.60
C LEU A 31 8.25 -16.08 -7.51
N ASP A 32 7.33 -17.00 -7.78
CA ASP A 32 7.47 -17.89 -8.94
C ASP A 32 7.38 -17.01 -10.19
N MET A 33 8.55 -16.63 -10.72
CA MET A 33 8.73 -15.79 -11.91
C MET A 33 8.12 -16.40 -13.19
N SER A 34 7.60 -17.64 -13.14
CA SER A 34 7.05 -18.34 -14.29
C SER A 34 5.55 -18.09 -14.52
N LYS A 35 4.83 -17.58 -13.52
CA LYS A 35 3.41 -17.24 -13.68
C LYS A 35 3.24 -15.72 -13.73
N ASN A 36 3.20 -15.24 -14.92
CA ASN A 36 2.89 -13.90 -15.40
C ASN A 36 1.57 -13.37 -14.82
N THR A 37 1.52 -13.11 -13.51
CA THR A 37 0.45 -12.32 -12.92
C THR A 37 0.78 -10.86 -13.18
N LYS A 38 0.12 -10.29 -14.19
CA LYS A 38 0.16 -8.89 -14.59
C LYS A 38 -0.20 -7.98 -13.39
N LYS A 39 0.74 -7.77 -12.47
CA LYS A 39 0.68 -6.64 -11.55
C LYS A 39 1.08 -5.41 -12.36
N THR A 40 0.11 -4.78 -12.98
CA THR A 40 0.30 -3.47 -13.62
C THR A 40 0.56 -2.43 -12.52
N ASN A 41 1.59 -1.59 -12.72
CA ASN A 41 1.84 -0.41 -11.90
C ASN A 41 0.53 0.34 -11.62
N LYS A 42 0.31 0.79 -10.38
CA LYS A 42 -0.93 1.49 -9.99
C LYS A 42 -1.20 2.70 -10.89
N ALA A 43 -0.16 3.48 -11.24
CA ALA A 43 -0.25 4.58 -12.19
C ALA A 43 -0.66 4.12 -13.60
N LEU A 44 -0.13 3.00 -14.06
CA LEU A 44 -0.49 2.40 -15.34
C LEU A 44 -1.93 1.84 -15.31
N LYS A 45 -2.35 1.24 -14.19
CA LYS A 45 -3.75 0.82 -14.00
C LYS A 45 -4.72 2.01 -13.97
N ILE A 46 -4.33 3.11 -13.32
CA ILE A 46 -5.12 4.34 -13.28
C ILE A 46 -5.23 4.91 -14.71
N PHE A 47 -4.14 4.99 -15.46
CA PHE A 47 -4.15 5.45 -16.85
C PHE A 47 -5.01 4.56 -17.75
N ILE A 48 -4.88 3.23 -17.63
CA ILE A 48 -5.69 2.25 -18.35
C ILE A 48 -7.17 2.37 -17.98
N SER A 49 -7.48 2.55 -16.68
CA SER A 49 -8.86 2.73 -16.21
C SER A 49 -9.48 4.02 -16.74
N VAL A 50 -8.76 5.14 -16.70
CA VAL A 50 -9.22 6.43 -17.24
C VAL A 50 -9.52 6.28 -18.73
N LEU A 51 -8.62 5.67 -19.48
CA LEU A 51 -8.77 5.48 -20.92
C LEU A 51 -9.91 4.51 -21.27
N SER A 52 -10.04 3.40 -20.54
CA SER A 52 -11.12 2.42 -20.74
C SER A 52 -12.49 3.01 -20.42
N VAL A 53 -12.57 3.79 -19.35
CA VAL A 53 -13.81 4.48 -18.95
C VAL A 53 -14.15 5.58 -19.94
N LEU A 54 -13.16 6.36 -20.40
CA LEU A 54 -13.33 7.36 -21.44
C LEU A 54 -14.01 6.77 -22.70
N LEU A 55 -13.64 5.59 -23.07
CA LEU A 55 -14.15 4.91 -24.25
C LEU A 55 -15.54 4.31 -24.08
N ILE A 56 -15.82 3.78 -22.89
CA ILE A 56 -17.18 3.33 -22.56
C ILE A 56 -18.14 4.51 -22.62
N VAL A 57 -17.72 5.67 -22.16
CA VAL A 57 -18.54 6.89 -22.19
C VAL A 57 -18.75 7.38 -23.63
N ILE A 58 -17.75 7.28 -24.52
CA ILE A 58 -17.94 7.54 -25.96
C ILE A 58 -19.00 6.61 -26.58
N THR A 59 -18.95 5.34 -26.21
CA THR A 59 -19.93 4.33 -26.67
C THR A 59 -21.34 4.70 -26.16
N ILE A 60 -21.45 5.21 -24.93
CA ILE A 60 -22.71 5.67 -24.33
C ILE A 60 -23.24 6.92 -25.05
N ALA A 61 -22.39 7.92 -25.30
CA ALA A 61 -22.76 9.11 -26.05
C ALA A 61 -23.23 8.76 -27.48
N GLY A 62 -22.56 7.80 -28.11
CA GLY A 62 -22.96 7.24 -29.41
C GLY A 62 -24.33 6.55 -29.35
N THR A 63 -24.61 5.77 -28.30
CA THR A 63 -25.90 5.07 -28.15
C THR A 63 -27.04 6.01 -27.75
N ALA A 64 -26.82 7.03 -26.94
CA ALA A 64 -27.81 8.05 -26.61
C ALA A 64 -28.22 8.87 -27.87
N GLY A 65 -27.25 9.22 -28.73
CA GLY A 65 -27.50 9.85 -30.03
C GLY A 65 -28.31 8.95 -31.00
N PHE A 66 -28.13 7.62 -30.90
CA PHE A 66 -28.83 6.64 -31.71
C PHE A 66 -30.38 6.68 -31.49
N PHE A 67 -30.84 6.79 -30.25
CA PHE A 67 -32.29 6.84 -29.97
C PHE A 67 -33.01 8.10 -30.48
N LEU A 68 -32.27 9.18 -30.64
CA LEU A 68 -32.85 10.46 -31.11
C LEU A 68 -32.78 10.60 -32.62
N VAL A 69 -32.04 9.73 -33.34
CA VAL A 69 -31.75 9.93 -34.77
C VAL A 69 -31.59 8.59 -35.50
N TYR A 70 -32.66 7.80 -35.57
CA TYR A 70 -32.68 6.41 -36.00
C TYR A 70 -32.04 6.11 -37.39
N VAL A 71 -32.06 6.99 -38.38
CA VAL A 71 -31.60 6.71 -39.72
C VAL A 71 -30.15 7.15 -40.01
N PRO A 72 -29.67 8.33 -39.59
CA PRO A 72 -28.28 8.71 -39.73
C PRO A 72 -27.40 8.13 -38.62
N GLY A 73 -27.98 7.63 -37.51
CA GLY A 73 -27.31 7.08 -36.37
C GLY A 73 -26.52 5.79 -36.64
N LYS A 74 -26.88 5.02 -37.66
CA LYS A 74 -26.21 3.76 -37.97
C LYS A 74 -24.71 3.93 -38.27
N LYS A 75 -24.35 5.00 -38.98
CA LYS A 75 -22.92 5.31 -39.27
C LYS A 75 -22.21 5.84 -37.99
N LEU A 76 -22.87 6.69 -37.23
CA LEU A 76 -22.34 7.21 -35.96
C LEU A 76 -22.16 6.07 -34.96
N TYR A 77 -23.13 5.16 -34.87
CA TYR A 77 -23.07 3.97 -34.03
C TYR A 77 -21.90 3.04 -34.43
N SER A 78 -21.77 2.75 -35.77
CA SER A 78 -20.65 1.94 -36.25
C SER A 78 -19.30 2.56 -35.88
N GLN A 79 -19.12 3.86 -36.12
CA GLN A 79 -17.91 4.60 -35.72
C GLN A 79 -17.62 4.53 -34.21
N ALA A 80 -18.67 4.64 -33.40
CA ALA A 80 -18.53 4.52 -31.94
C ALA A 80 -18.17 3.08 -31.51
N MET A 81 -18.69 2.07 -32.18
CA MET A 81 -18.33 0.67 -31.90
C MET A 81 -16.91 0.33 -32.33
N ASP A 82 -16.45 0.87 -33.46
CA ASP A 82 -15.07 0.69 -33.93
C ASP A 82 -14.04 1.23 -32.95
N LEU A 83 -14.39 2.35 -32.26
CA LEU A 83 -13.53 2.92 -31.21
C LEU A 83 -13.28 1.96 -30.03
N LYS A 84 -14.21 1.04 -29.74
CA LYS A 84 -14.05 0.05 -28.68
C LYS A 84 -12.88 -0.90 -28.94
N GLU A 85 -12.71 -1.32 -30.19
CA GLU A 85 -11.60 -2.19 -30.60
C GLU A 85 -10.26 -1.46 -30.55
N ASP A 86 -10.22 -0.23 -31.06
CA ASP A 86 -9.00 0.61 -31.02
C ASP A 86 -8.56 0.92 -29.58
N ALA A 87 -9.49 1.11 -28.68
CA ALA A 87 -9.17 1.28 -27.27
C ALA A 87 -8.54 0.05 -26.63
N LYS A 88 -9.02 -1.11 -27.03
CA LYS A 88 -8.38 -2.36 -26.58
C LYS A 88 -6.95 -2.43 -27.08
N LEU A 89 -6.69 -2.02 -28.33
CA LEU A 89 -5.32 -1.96 -28.86
C LEU A 89 -4.44 -0.98 -28.07
N LEU A 90 -4.99 0.18 -27.72
CA LEU A 90 -4.27 1.13 -26.86
C LEU A 90 -4.03 0.55 -25.44
N GLN A 91 -5.04 -0.09 -24.86
CA GLN A 91 -4.89 -0.78 -23.57
C GLN A 91 -3.79 -1.86 -23.62
N ASP A 92 -3.75 -2.65 -24.67
CA ASP A 92 -2.74 -3.69 -24.87
C ASP A 92 -1.34 -3.10 -25.07
N ALA A 93 -1.21 -1.99 -25.79
CA ALA A 93 0.06 -1.28 -25.99
C ALA A 93 0.62 -0.74 -24.64
N VAL A 94 -0.25 -0.12 -23.85
CA VAL A 94 0.09 0.37 -22.49
C VAL A 94 0.46 -0.81 -21.59
N ALA A 95 -0.27 -1.93 -21.63
CA ALA A 95 0.02 -3.12 -20.84
C ALA A 95 1.37 -3.76 -21.23
N GLN A 96 1.77 -3.66 -22.51
CA GLN A 96 3.08 -4.10 -23.02
C GLN A 96 4.21 -3.13 -22.65
N LYS A 97 3.91 -2.00 -21.99
CA LYS A 97 4.85 -0.94 -21.65
C LYS A 97 5.61 -0.38 -22.87
N ASP A 98 4.97 -0.36 -24.03
CA ASP A 98 5.55 0.09 -25.30
C ASP A 98 5.09 1.52 -25.61
N LEU A 99 5.95 2.51 -25.35
CA LEU A 99 5.64 3.92 -25.51
C LEU A 99 5.35 4.29 -26.97
N LYS A 100 6.11 3.74 -27.91
CA LYS A 100 5.93 4.05 -29.32
C LYS A 100 4.61 3.51 -29.86
N LYS A 101 4.29 2.26 -29.49
CA LYS A 101 3.02 1.65 -29.86
C LYS A 101 1.85 2.39 -29.19
N THR A 102 2.00 2.75 -27.92
CA THR A 102 0.99 3.54 -27.18
C THR A 102 0.73 4.87 -27.87
N GLN A 103 1.77 5.61 -28.28
CA GLN A 103 1.61 6.87 -29.01
C GLN A 103 0.91 6.66 -30.34
N THR A 104 1.25 5.61 -31.09
CA THR A 104 0.60 5.27 -32.35
C THR A 104 -0.89 5.03 -32.16
N GLU A 105 -1.29 4.27 -31.15
CA GLU A 105 -2.70 3.98 -30.89
C GLU A 105 -3.46 5.21 -30.35
N ILE A 106 -2.80 6.10 -29.62
CA ILE A 106 -3.36 7.41 -29.24
C ILE A 106 -3.68 8.22 -30.51
N ASP A 107 -2.75 8.31 -31.45
CA ASP A 107 -2.95 9.11 -32.67
C ASP A 107 -4.06 8.50 -33.57
N ASN A 108 -4.13 7.19 -33.66
CA ASN A 108 -5.21 6.46 -34.35
C ASN A 108 -6.58 6.80 -33.76
N LEU A 109 -6.71 6.68 -32.43
CA LEU A 109 -7.94 7.02 -31.72
C LEU A 109 -8.34 8.48 -31.87
N LYS A 110 -7.38 9.42 -31.73
CA LYS A 110 -7.62 10.85 -31.95
C LYS A 110 -8.22 11.13 -33.33
N ASN A 111 -7.66 10.51 -34.36
CA ASN A 111 -8.15 10.68 -35.73
C ASN A 111 -9.57 10.15 -35.90
N LYS A 112 -9.88 8.98 -35.35
CA LYS A 112 -11.22 8.39 -35.39
C LYS A 112 -12.25 9.19 -34.58
N ILE A 113 -11.87 9.70 -33.41
CA ILE A 113 -12.74 10.57 -32.57
C ILE A 113 -13.03 11.89 -33.31
N LYS A 114 -12.04 12.49 -33.99
CA LYS A 114 -12.27 13.67 -34.82
C LYS A 114 -13.25 13.39 -35.97
N LEU A 115 -13.17 12.22 -36.61
CA LEU A 115 -14.14 11.79 -37.61
C LEU A 115 -15.53 11.59 -37.03
N LEU A 116 -15.63 11.04 -35.81
CA LEU A 116 -16.88 10.92 -35.07
C LEU A 116 -17.46 12.30 -34.75
N ASP A 117 -16.63 13.28 -34.34
CA ASP A 117 -17.04 14.66 -34.10
C ASP A 117 -17.62 15.32 -35.34
N VAL A 118 -16.98 15.15 -36.50
CA VAL A 118 -17.48 15.64 -37.79
C VAL A 118 -18.83 14.97 -38.13
N SER A 119 -18.98 13.68 -37.85
CA SER A 119 -20.23 12.96 -38.06
C SER A 119 -21.33 13.46 -37.11
N LEU A 120 -21.01 13.69 -35.84
CA LEU A 120 -21.94 14.23 -34.83
C LEU A 120 -22.34 15.67 -35.17
N SER A 121 -21.42 16.48 -35.70
CA SER A 121 -21.68 17.88 -36.05
C SER A 121 -22.78 18.04 -37.15
N ARG A 122 -23.05 17.01 -37.96
CA ARG A 122 -24.18 16.99 -38.92
C ARG A 122 -25.53 17.01 -38.22
N PHE A 123 -25.55 16.69 -36.93
CA PHE A 123 -26.75 16.70 -36.08
C PHE A 123 -26.87 17.97 -35.23
N ALA A 124 -26.15 19.04 -35.56
CA ALA A 124 -26.17 20.31 -34.84
C ALA A 124 -27.57 20.89 -34.67
N TYR A 125 -28.51 20.57 -35.60
CA TYR A 125 -29.93 20.96 -35.49
C TYR A 125 -30.62 20.43 -34.21
N LEU A 126 -30.10 19.37 -33.59
CA LEU A 126 -30.62 18.84 -32.32
C LEU A 126 -30.46 19.84 -31.18
N SER A 127 -29.50 20.76 -31.26
CA SER A 127 -29.31 21.85 -30.27
C SER A 127 -30.50 22.80 -30.19
N ALA A 128 -31.32 22.89 -31.26
CA ALA A 128 -32.53 23.68 -31.29
C ALA A 128 -33.79 22.95 -30.74
N ILE A 129 -33.66 21.64 -30.45
CA ILE A 129 -34.78 20.80 -30.00
C ILE A 129 -34.68 20.66 -28.47
N THR A 130 -35.65 21.21 -27.72
CA THR A 130 -35.61 21.26 -26.25
C THR A 130 -35.31 19.93 -25.56
N ARG A 131 -35.82 18.81 -26.08
CA ARG A 131 -35.58 17.46 -25.50
C ARG A 131 -34.28 16.82 -25.96
N ALA A 132 -33.62 17.34 -26.99
CA ALA A 132 -32.41 16.73 -27.61
C ALA A 132 -31.13 17.56 -27.37
N LYS A 133 -31.29 18.85 -27.08
CA LYS A 133 -30.16 19.80 -26.96
C LYS A 133 -29.13 19.36 -25.93
N ASP A 134 -29.58 18.87 -24.78
CA ASP A 134 -28.71 18.50 -23.68
C ASP A 134 -27.93 17.22 -24.00
N TYR A 135 -28.57 16.22 -24.63
CA TYR A 135 -27.89 15.00 -25.11
C TYR A 135 -26.87 15.30 -26.20
N TYR A 136 -27.16 16.22 -27.13
CA TYR A 136 -26.23 16.66 -28.15
C TYR A 136 -25.03 17.38 -27.52
N ALA A 137 -25.29 18.28 -26.55
CA ALA A 137 -24.25 18.98 -25.81
C ALA A 137 -23.36 18.02 -25.02
N ASP A 138 -23.95 17.04 -24.32
CA ASP A 138 -23.23 16.04 -23.58
C ASP A 138 -22.38 15.15 -24.50
N ALA A 139 -22.89 14.76 -25.67
CA ALA A 139 -22.10 14.04 -26.67
C ALA A 139 -20.87 14.84 -27.15
N LYS A 140 -21.02 16.14 -27.37
CA LYS A 140 -19.91 17.04 -27.73
C LYS A 140 -18.89 17.19 -26.57
N ARG A 141 -19.40 17.30 -25.33
CA ARG A 141 -18.55 17.31 -24.12
C ARG A 141 -17.74 16.05 -24.01
N MET A 142 -18.36 14.88 -24.21
CA MET A 142 -17.67 13.59 -24.17
C MET A 142 -16.59 13.45 -25.23
N ILE A 143 -16.83 13.93 -26.44
CA ILE A 143 -15.81 13.99 -27.50
C ILE A 143 -14.63 14.88 -27.08
N SER A 144 -14.94 16.08 -26.53
CA SER A 144 -13.94 17.02 -26.03
C SER A 144 -13.08 16.39 -24.93
N VAL A 145 -13.73 15.79 -23.92
CA VAL A 145 -13.07 15.04 -22.83
C VAL A 145 -12.18 13.93 -23.36
N SER A 146 -12.64 13.21 -24.37
CA SER A 146 -11.89 12.11 -24.98
C SER A 146 -10.63 12.60 -25.69
N LEU A 147 -10.73 13.67 -26.46
CA LEU A 147 -9.59 14.27 -27.15
C LEU A 147 -8.59 14.85 -26.16
N GLU A 148 -9.05 15.57 -25.14
CA GLU A 148 -8.22 16.14 -24.08
C GLU A 148 -7.52 15.04 -23.28
N GLY A 149 -8.20 13.92 -22.99
CA GLY A 149 -7.61 12.76 -22.33
C GLY A 149 -6.51 12.10 -23.14
N LEU A 150 -6.70 11.94 -24.46
CA LEU A 150 -5.67 11.42 -25.36
C LEU A 150 -4.49 12.41 -25.53
N ASP A 151 -4.77 13.70 -25.54
CA ASP A 151 -3.73 14.73 -25.52
C ASP A 151 -2.92 14.70 -24.21
N THR A 152 -3.60 14.49 -23.08
CA THR A 152 -2.94 14.28 -21.78
C THR A 152 -2.03 13.05 -21.84
N GLY A 153 -2.49 11.95 -22.46
CA GLY A 153 -1.70 10.75 -22.70
C GLY A 153 -0.45 11.00 -23.52
N THR A 154 -0.56 11.83 -24.58
CA THR A 154 0.61 12.24 -25.39
C THR A 154 1.61 13.03 -24.56
N VAL A 155 1.15 14.02 -23.76
CA VAL A 155 2.03 14.80 -22.88
C VAL A 155 2.71 13.89 -21.86
N LEU A 156 1.98 12.93 -21.29
CA LEU A 156 2.54 11.96 -20.35
C LEU A 156 3.64 11.13 -21.00
N ILE A 157 3.43 10.59 -22.22
CA ILE A 157 4.45 9.84 -22.95
C ILE A 157 5.70 10.70 -23.16
N GLN A 158 5.55 11.92 -23.65
CA GLN A 158 6.67 12.85 -23.86
C GLN A 158 7.42 13.15 -22.56
N THR A 159 6.69 13.24 -21.46
CA THR A 159 7.25 13.50 -20.13
C THR A 159 8.08 12.31 -19.62
N ILE A 160 7.62 11.07 -19.84
CA ILE A 160 8.27 9.86 -19.30
C ILE A 160 9.29 9.25 -20.28
N GLU A 161 9.25 9.58 -21.57
CA GLU A 161 10.14 9.01 -22.58
C GLU A 161 11.64 9.14 -22.23
N PRO A 162 12.16 10.27 -21.72
CA PRO A 162 13.56 10.38 -21.28
C PRO A 162 13.93 9.41 -20.15
N TYR A 163 12.94 8.94 -19.38
CA TYR A 163 13.10 8.07 -18.22
C TYR A 163 12.68 6.61 -18.51
N GLN A 164 12.41 6.27 -19.77
CA GLN A 164 11.87 4.96 -20.18
C GLN A 164 12.71 3.79 -19.66
N ASP A 165 14.05 3.94 -19.67
CA ASP A 165 14.96 2.90 -19.19
C ASP A 165 14.89 2.70 -17.68
N PHE A 166 14.67 3.78 -16.92
CA PHE A 166 14.45 3.72 -15.47
C PHE A 166 13.09 3.08 -15.13
N LEU A 167 12.07 3.40 -15.93
CA LEU A 167 10.71 2.89 -15.74
C LEU A 167 10.50 1.48 -16.33
N GLY A 168 11.51 0.93 -17.02
CA GLY A 168 11.41 -0.38 -17.69
C GLY A 168 10.43 -0.38 -18.84
N LEU A 169 10.28 0.76 -19.53
CA LEU A 169 9.41 0.94 -20.67
C LEU A 169 10.17 0.64 -21.97
N LYS A 170 9.47 0.16 -22.97
CA LYS A 170 10.00 -0.01 -24.32
C LYS A 170 9.84 1.30 -25.09
N GLY A 171 10.92 1.77 -25.71
CA GLY A 171 10.91 3.01 -26.49
C GLY A 171 12.15 3.14 -27.38
N THR A 172 12.33 4.32 -27.98
CA THR A 172 13.40 4.59 -28.93
C THR A 172 14.65 5.19 -28.33
N ALA A 173 14.56 5.80 -27.13
CA ALA A 173 15.71 6.40 -26.48
C ALA A 173 16.60 5.32 -25.86
N THR A 174 17.89 5.39 -26.15
CA THR A 174 18.93 4.55 -25.53
C THR A 174 19.66 5.39 -24.51
N SER A 175 19.45 5.10 -23.23
CA SER A 175 20.25 5.73 -22.16
C SER A 175 21.68 5.19 -22.17
N SER A 176 22.65 6.06 -21.97
CA SER A 176 24.05 5.68 -21.74
C SER A 176 24.25 5.08 -20.33
N ALA A 177 23.27 5.21 -19.45
CA ALA A 177 23.31 4.70 -18.09
C ALA A 177 23.25 3.17 -18.07
N LYS A 178 24.27 2.54 -17.48
CA LYS A 178 24.41 1.08 -17.43
C LYS A 178 23.90 0.48 -16.11
N THR A 179 24.04 1.23 -15.02
CA THR A 179 23.71 0.78 -13.66
C THR A 179 22.55 1.58 -13.05
N THR A 180 22.04 1.11 -11.93
CA THR A 180 21.03 1.85 -11.14
C THR A 180 21.62 3.19 -10.63
N GLU A 181 22.89 3.20 -10.21
CA GLU A 181 23.55 4.43 -9.76
C GLU A 181 23.63 5.49 -10.87
N ASP A 182 24.02 5.09 -12.09
CA ASP A 182 24.03 5.99 -13.25
C ASP A 182 22.66 6.63 -13.49
N ARG A 183 21.59 5.85 -13.29
CA ARG A 183 20.23 6.33 -13.51
C ARG A 183 19.72 7.23 -12.41
N ILE A 184 20.08 6.96 -11.14
CA ILE A 184 19.78 7.88 -10.04
C ILE A 184 20.51 9.21 -10.26
N THR A 185 21.74 9.16 -10.70
CA THR A 185 22.52 10.38 -11.05
C THR A 185 21.85 11.15 -12.21
N PHE A 186 21.40 10.45 -13.25
CA PHE A 186 20.64 11.07 -14.34
C PHE A 186 19.33 11.69 -13.83
N LEU A 187 18.56 10.95 -13.00
CA LEU A 187 17.32 11.44 -12.40
C LEU A 187 17.58 12.71 -11.56
N THR A 188 18.63 12.71 -10.74
CA THR A 188 19.02 13.86 -9.91
C THR A 188 19.20 15.13 -10.73
N ASN A 189 19.73 15.00 -11.94
CA ASN A 189 20.03 16.14 -12.80
C ASN A 189 18.85 16.58 -13.69
N SER A 190 17.88 15.69 -13.93
CA SER A 190 16.85 15.91 -14.95
C SER A 190 15.41 15.97 -14.40
N ILE A 191 15.16 15.54 -13.17
CA ILE A 191 13.78 15.42 -12.64
C ILE A 191 13.06 16.77 -12.54
N GLU A 192 13.79 17.86 -12.31
CA GLU A 192 13.21 19.20 -12.24
C GLU A 192 12.56 19.62 -13.57
N SER A 193 13.04 19.08 -14.71
CA SER A 193 12.44 19.34 -16.02
C SER A 193 11.05 18.72 -16.19
N LEU A 194 10.65 17.78 -15.31
CA LEU A 194 9.29 17.19 -15.31
C LEU A 194 8.22 18.14 -14.78
N VAL A 195 8.58 19.07 -13.89
CA VAL A 195 7.59 19.92 -13.18
C VAL A 195 6.70 20.72 -14.15
N PRO A 196 7.23 21.39 -15.21
CA PRO A 196 6.40 22.12 -16.18
C PRO A 196 5.43 21.20 -16.96
N HIS A 197 5.82 19.94 -17.20
CA HIS A 197 4.95 18.96 -17.85
C HIS A 197 3.82 18.53 -16.92
N LEU A 198 4.09 18.38 -15.62
CA LEU A 198 3.06 18.09 -14.62
C LEU A 198 2.03 19.23 -14.52
N ASP A 199 2.46 20.49 -14.64
CA ASP A 199 1.56 21.65 -14.71
C ASP A 199 0.63 21.58 -15.93
N THR A 200 1.17 21.13 -17.06
CA THR A 200 0.38 20.94 -18.28
C THR A 200 -0.65 19.82 -18.12
N ILE A 201 -0.23 18.70 -17.52
CA ILE A 201 -1.11 17.56 -17.23
C ILE A 201 -2.22 17.97 -16.24
N ASP A 202 -1.87 18.71 -15.19
CA ASP A 202 -2.83 19.18 -14.19
C ASP A 202 -3.91 20.09 -14.80
N LYS A 203 -3.53 21.05 -15.64
CA LYS A 203 -4.48 21.91 -16.38
C LYS A 203 -5.41 21.09 -17.25
N LYS A 204 -4.88 20.11 -17.99
CA LYS A 204 -5.69 19.24 -18.87
C LYS A 204 -6.68 18.39 -18.06
N ILE A 205 -6.25 17.81 -16.94
CA ILE A 205 -7.13 17.06 -16.04
C ILE A 205 -8.21 17.97 -15.44
N SER A 206 -7.86 19.19 -15.05
CA SER A 206 -8.83 20.16 -14.55
C SER A 206 -9.89 20.51 -15.62
N ASN A 207 -9.48 20.72 -16.87
CA ASN A 207 -10.41 20.96 -17.98
C ASN A 207 -11.35 19.77 -18.20
N ILE A 208 -10.81 18.53 -18.15
CA ILE A 208 -11.61 17.31 -18.28
C ILE A 208 -12.65 17.24 -17.16
N THR A 209 -12.23 17.47 -15.92
CA THR A 209 -13.11 17.42 -14.73
C THR A 209 -14.22 18.46 -14.84
N THR A 210 -13.90 19.72 -15.13
CA THR A 210 -14.88 20.78 -15.30
C THR A 210 -15.89 20.45 -16.42
N THR A 211 -15.42 19.91 -17.54
CA THR A 211 -16.32 19.53 -18.65
C THR A 211 -17.25 18.36 -18.27
N LEU A 212 -16.77 17.40 -17.45
CA LEU A 212 -17.60 16.30 -16.98
C LEU A 212 -18.64 16.75 -15.95
N GLU A 213 -18.32 17.72 -15.08
CA GLU A 213 -19.27 18.30 -14.10
C GLU A 213 -20.48 18.96 -14.76
N GLU A 214 -20.35 19.41 -16.02
CA GLU A 214 -21.47 19.95 -16.79
C GLU A 214 -22.45 18.87 -17.30
N ILE A 215 -22.13 17.58 -17.14
CA ILE A 215 -22.95 16.44 -17.57
C ILE A 215 -23.82 15.96 -16.41
N ASP A 216 -25.13 16.11 -16.53
CA ASP A 216 -26.06 15.52 -15.56
C ASP A 216 -26.25 14.03 -15.87
N ILE A 217 -25.56 13.17 -15.12
CA ILE A 217 -25.60 11.72 -15.29
C ILE A 217 -27.01 11.14 -15.02
N ASN A 218 -27.85 11.81 -14.20
CA ASN A 218 -29.21 11.35 -13.92
C ASN A 218 -30.14 11.45 -15.13
N ARG A 219 -29.74 12.16 -16.20
CA ARG A 219 -30.41 12.18 -17.48
C ARG A 219 -30.35 10.84 -18.21
N TYR A 220 -29.44 9.98 -17.84
CA TYR A 220 -29.16 8.68 -18.47
C TYR A 220 -29.69 7.53 -17.61
N PRO A 221 -30.05 6.38 -18.20
CA PRO A 221 -30.38 5.19 -17.42
C PRO A 221 -29.16 4.68 -16.65
N THR A 222 -29.40 4.07 -15.48
CA THR A 222 -28.34 3.50 -14.64
C THR A 222 -27.55 2.40 -15.35
N GLU A 223 -28.26 1.63 -16.20
CA GLU A 223 -27.70 0.55 -17.03
C GLU A 223 -28.30 0.56 -18.44
N TYR A 224 -27.49 0.26 -19.43
CA TYR A 224 -27.93 0.10 -20.82
C TYR A 224 -27.13 -0.98 -21.53
N GLN A 225 -27.79 -1.97 -22.12
CA GLN A 225 -27.17 -3.11 -22.80
C GLN A 225 -26.05 -3.81 -22.00
N GLY A 226 -26.26 -4.01 -20.70
CA GLY A 226 -25.28 -4.62 -19.81
C GLY A 226 -24.13 -3.69 -19.39
N ILE A 227 -24.21 -2.39 -19.71
CA ILE A 227 -23.23 -1.39 -19.30
C ILE A 227 -23.83 -0.56 -18.17
N ALA A 228 -23.24 -0.63 -16.97
CA ALA A 228 -23.59 0.19 -15.82
C ALA A 228 -23.06 1.64 -16.03
N ILE A 229 -23.90 2.48 -16.64
CA ILE A 229 -23.52 3.85 -17.10
C ILE A 229 -23.08 4.71 -15.92
N HIS A 230 -23.93 4.79 -14.88
CA HIS A 230 -23.64 5.60 -13.71
C HIS A 230 -22.36 5.17 -12.99
N ASP A 231 -22.15 3.86 -12.84
CA ASP A 231 -20.95 3.33 -12.20
C ASP A 231 -19.69 3.68 -12.98
N LYS A 232 -19.75 3.60 -14.33
CA LYS A 232 -18.62 3.95 -15.18
C LYS A 232 -18.30 5.43 -15.17
N PHE A 233 -19.32 6.27 -15.18
CA PHE A 233 -19.14 7.71 -15.06
C PHE A 233 -18.56 8.10 -13.69
N ASN A 234 -19.10 7.55 -12.60
CA ASN A 234 -18.59 7.76 -11.24
C ASN A 234 -17.16 7.22 -11.07
N GLN A 235 -16.83 6.10 -11.72
CA GLN A 235 -15.46 5.56 -11.72
C GLN A 235 -14.50 6.50 -12.45
N LEU A 236 -14.90 7.10 -13.58
CA LEU A 236 -14.10 8.08 -14.30
C LEU A 236 -13.83 9.31 -13.42
N THR A 237 -14.87 9.95 -12.90
CA THR A 237 -14.73 11.16 -12.08
C THR A 237 -13.89 10.92 -10.83
N SER A 238 -14.16 9.84 -10.09
CA SER A 238 -13.34 9.51 -8.91
C SER A 238 -11.88 9.18 -9.24
N THR A 239 -11.61 8.61 -10.42
CA THR A 239 -10.23 8.38 -10.87
C THR A 239 -9.52 9.70 -11.17
N LEU A 240 -10.20 10.64 -11.84
CA LEU A 240 -9.64 11.97 -12.13
C LEU A 240 -9.37 12.76 -10.84
N GLU A 241 -10.30 12.73 -9.88
CA GLU A 241 -10.11 13.33 -8.56
C GLU A 241 -8.87 12.75 -7.84
N LEU A 242 -8.70 11.43 -7.91
CA LEU A 242 -7.54 10.76 -7.32
C LEU A 242 -6.23 11.18 -8.01
N VAL A 243 -6.21 11.22 -9.35
CA VAL A 243 -5.03 11.66 -10.12
C VAL A 243 -4.71 13.11 -9.78
N LYS A 244 -5.72 13.99 -9.74
CA LYS A 244 -5.52 15.39 -9.35
C LYS A 244 -4.94 15.51 -7.95
N LYS A 245 -5.48 14.80 -6.98
CA LYS A 245 -4.96 14.74 -5.62
C LYS A 245 -3.48 14.35 -5.59
N TYR A 246 -3.08 13.34 -6.36
CA TYR A 246 -1.66 12.94 -6.44
C TYR A 246 -0.79 13.97 -7.15
N LEU A 247 -1.29 14.65 -8.18
CA LEU A 247 -0.56 15.73 -8.84
C LEU A 247 -0.35 16.91 -7.89
N ASP A 248 -1.42 17.41 -7.28
CA ASP A 248 -1.38 18.58 -6.38
C ASP A 248 -0.45 18.33 -5.17
N ASN A 249 -0.52 17.14 -4.58
CA ASN A 249 0.23 16.81 -3.37
C ASN A 249 1.62 16.20 -3.64
N GLY A 250 1.81 15.55 -4.77
CA GLY A 250 3.09 14.93 -5.15
C GLY A 250 4.07 15.91 -5.80
N LYS A 251 3.58 16.95 -6.45
CA LYS A 251 4.40 17.95 -7.12
C LYS A 251 5.43 18.64 -6.21
N PRO A 252 5.12 19.06 -4.96
CA PRO A 252 6.11 19.61 -4.05
C PRO A 252 7.27 18.65 -3.76
N ILE A 253 6.98 17.33 -3.63
CA ILE A 253 8.01 16.31 -3.41
C ILE A 253 8.85 16.14 -4.66
N LEU A 254 8.23 16.06 -5.84
CA LEU A 254 8.94 15.93 -7.11
C LEU A 254 9.84 17.14 -7.37
N SER A 255 9.38 18.35 -7.07
CA SER A 255 10.21 19.57 -7.19
C SER A 255 11.41 19.58 -6.24
N LYS A 256 11.33 18.88 -5.10
CA LYS A 256 12.41 18.74 -4.12
C LYS A 256 13.28 17.50 -4.35
N THR A 257 12.96 16.65 -5.35
CA THR A 257 13.68 15.37 -5.52
C THR A 257 15.16 15.57 -5.82
N SER A 258 15.54 16.51 -6.67
CA SER A 258 16.95 16.83 -6.90
C SER A 258 17.65 17.28 -5.62
N TRP A 259 16.99 18.09 -4.81
CA TRP A 259 17.47 18.50 -3.49
C TRP A 259 17.61 17.30 -2.54
N LEU A 260 16.61 16.42 -2.47
CA LEU A 260 16.68 15.18 -1.71
C LEU A 260 17.81 14.26 -2.19
N LEU A 261 18.08 14.21 -3.48
CA LEU A 261 19.17 13.41 -4.05
C LEU A 261 20.54 14.09 -3.96
N GLY A 262 20.64 15.24 -3.28
CA GLY A 262 21.90 15.90 -2.98
C GLY A 262 22.55 16.60 -4.19
N LYS A 263 21.75 17.14 -5.13
CA LYS A 263 22.25 17.81 -6.34
C LYS A 263 23.24 18.93 -6.04
N ASP A 264 22.90 19.85 -5.13
CA ASP A 264 23.68 21.03 -4.83
C ASP A 264 24.66 20.82 -3.67
N LYS A 265 24.23 20.07 -2.66
CA LYS A 265 25.03 19.70 -1.49
C LYS A 265 24.59 18.35 -0.95
N PRO A 266 25.48 17.59 -0.30
CA PRO A 266 25.11 16.31 0.31
C PRO A 266 23.95 16.43 1.29
N ARG A 267 23.04 15.46 1.27
CA ARG A 267 21.92 15.30 2.19
C ARG A 267 22.15 14.13 3.11
N SER A 268 21.72 14.26 4.34
CA SER A 268 21.91 13.24 5.37
C SER A 268 20.58 12.64 5.80
N TYR A 269 20.53 11.32 5.85
CA TYR A 269 19.36 10.55 6.23
C TYR A 269 19.66 9.67 7.41
N LEU A 270 18.73 9.63 8.37
CA LEU A 270 18.73 8.65 9.44
C LEU A 270 17.80 7.52 9.05
N VAL A 271 18.34 6.31 8.95
CA VAL A 271 17.58 5.10 8.63
C VAL A 271 17.34 4.30 9.90
N ILE A 272 16.09 3.97 10.20
CA ILE A 272 15.68 3.11 11.31
C ILE A 272 15.28 1.76 10.76
N PHE A 273 15.89 0.70 11.24
CA PHE A 273 15.53 -0.68 10.89
C PHE A 273 14.52 -1.21 11.90
N GLN A 274 13.36 -1.59 11.40
CA GLN A 274 12.25 -2.14 12.16
C GLN A 274 12.19 -3.66 12.00
N ASN A 275 11.73 -4.36 13.02
CA ASN A 275 11.45 -5.77 12.99
C ASN A 275 9.96 -6.00 13.24
N GLU A 276 9.18 -6.18 12.20
CA GLU A 276 7.74 -6.41 12.26
C GLU A 276 7.37 -7.80 12.79
N GLY A 277 8.33 -8.72 12.88
CA GLY A 277 8.17 -9.97 13.62
C GLY A 277 7.82 -9.71 15.09
N GLU A 278 8.21 -8.54 15.63
CA GLU A 278 7.79 -7.98 16.90
C GLU A 278 7.07 -6.66 16.64
N LEU A 279 5.80 -6.75 16.30
CA LEU A 279 5.00 -5.61 15.84
C LEU A 279 4.90 -4.51 16.90
N ARG A 280 4.99 -3.27 16.47
CA ARG A 280 4.80 -2.06 17.27
C ARG A 280 3.81 -1.11 16.56
N PRO A 281 3.25 -0.13 17.26
CA PRO A 281 2.24 0.77 16.70
C PRO A 281 2.56 1.40 15.35
N SER A 282 3.76 1.91 15.14
CA SER A 282 4.19 2.51 13.87
C SER A 282 5.04 1.56 12.98
N GLY A 283 4.88 0.25 13.13
CA GLY A 283 5.59 -0.77 12.36
C GLY A 283 6.19 -1.87 13.21
N GLY A 284 7.51 -2.10 13.15
CA GLY A 284 8.18 -3.13 13.93
C GLY A 284 9.02 -2.56 15.07
N PHE A 285 9.50 -3.44 15.94
CA PHE A 285 10.47 -3.09 16.99
C PHE A 285 11.71 -2.43 16.37
N TRP A 286 12.11 -1.26 16.88
CA TRP A 286 13.30 -0.56 16.41
C TRP A 286 14.56 -1.29 16.87
N THR A 287 15.27 -1.85 15.91
CA THR A 287 16.33 -2.81 16.19
C THR A 287 17.73 -2.25 15.99
N ALA A 288 17.88 -1.39 15.00
CA ALA A 288 19.13 -0.75 14.64
C ALA A 288 18.87 0.56 13.90
N TYR A 289 19.90 1.38 13.75
CA TYR A 289 19.84 2.58 12.92
C TYR A 289 21.12 2.71 12.10
N ALA A 290 21.03 3.45 10.99
CA ALA A 290 22.18 3.78 10.15
C ALA A 290 22.09 5.21 9.66
N THR A 291 23.18 5.77 9.18
CA THR A 291 23.18 7.04 8.45
C THR A 291 23.45 6.78 6.97
N ILE A 292 22.82 7.54 6.09
CA ILE A 292 23.09 7.51 4.67
C ILE A 292 23.26 8.96 4.20
N LYS A 293 24.24 9.18 3.31
CA LYS A 293 24.39 10.45 2.61
C LYS A 293 24.03 10.26 1.14
N MET A 294 23.31 11.24 0.60
CA MET A 294 23.07 11.37 -0.82
C MET A 294 23.89 12.54 -1.35
N ASP A 295 24.79 12.28 -2.27
CA ASP A 295 25.65 13.30 -2.88
C ASP A 295 25.60 13.19 -4.39
N LYS A 296 24.94 14.16 -5.05
CA LYS A 296 24.77 14.19 -6.51
C LYS A 296 24.18 12.88 -7.07
N GLY A 297 23.19 12.33 -6.38
CA GLY A 297 22.54 11.06 -6.72
C GLY A 297 23.31 9.81 -6.31
N LYS A 298 24.47 9.93 -5.68
CA LYS A 298 25.23 8.80 -5.16
C LYS A 298 24.86 8.50 -3.72
N VAL A 299 24.60 7.24 -3.45
CA VAL A 299 24.31 6.73 -2.11
C VAL A 299 25.61 6.41 -1.39
N VAL A 300 25.91 7.12 -0.33
CA VAL A 300 27.08 6.89 0.51
C VAL A 300 26.61 6.36 1.87
N PRO A 301 26.73 5.03 2.12
CA PRO A 301 26.33 4.46 3.40
C PRO A 301 27.28 4.89 4.50
N GLY A 302 26.71 5.29 5.63
CA GLY A 302 27.43 5.49 6.88
C GLY A 302 27.41 4.22 7.75
N PRO A 303 27.86 4.31 9.01
CA PRO A 303 27.84 3.19 9.93
C PRO A 303 26.40 2.81 10.30
N ALA A 304 26.16 1.49 10.41
CA ALA A 304 24.98 0.94 11.05
C ALA A 304 25.34 0.61 12.51
N SER A 305 24.43 0.91 13.42
CA SER A 305 24.62 0.75 14.86
C SER A 305 23.42 0.05 15.51
N ASN A 306 23.68 -0.69 16.57
CA ASN A 306 22.64 -1.29 17.37
C ASN A 306 21.88 -0.21 18.16
N ILE A 307 20.56 -0.32 18.25
CA ILE A 307 19.74 0.64 19.02
C ILE A 307 20.11 0.65 20.51
N TYR A 308 20.55 -0.50 21.06
CA TYR A 308 20.97 -0.61 22.45
C TYR A 308 22.19 0.25 22.77
N ASP A 309 23.12 0.43 21.79
CA ASP A 309 24.28 1.31 21.97
C ASP A 309 23.88 2.79 22.10
N LEU A 310 22.71 3.15 21.54
CA LEU A 310 22.13 4.47 21.70
C LEU A 310 21.38 4.59 23.02
N ASP A 311 20.62 3.56 23.41
CA ASP A 311 19.97 3.50 24.74
C ASP A 311 20.98 3.61 25.89
N ASP A 312 22.14 2.92 25.81
CA ASP A 312 23.21 2.96 26.82
C ASP A 312 23.84 4.36 26.98
N LYS A 313 23.69 5.23 25.96
CA LYS A 313 24.20 6.62 25.99
C LYS A 313 23.17 7.63 26.46
N LEU A 314 21.92 7.23 26.72
CA LEU A 314 20.90 8.15 27.20
C LEU A 314 21.35 8.79 28.55
N GLN A 315 21.41 10.12 28.54
CA GLN A 315 21.85 10.89 29.71
C GLN A 315 20.78 11.06 30.79
N SER A 316 19.53 10.80 30.44
CA SER A 316 18.38 10.96 31.34
C SER A 316 17.49 9.72 31.30
N VAL A 317 17.13 9.28 32.51
CA VAL A 317 16.17 8.21 32.71
C VAL A 317 14.76 8.80 32.69
N VAL A 318 14.00 8.49 31.66
CA VAL A 318 12.61 8.89 31.53
C VAL A 318 11.71 7.74 32.00
N PRO A 319 10.77 8.00 32.95
CA PRO A 319 9.82 6.95 33.35
C PRO A 319 9.05 6.42 32.14
N ALA A 320 8.84 5.11 32.09
CA ALA A 320 8.08 4.49 31.03
C ALA A 320 6.66 5.10 30.93
N PRO A 321 6.15 5.39 29.72
CA PRO A 321 4.79 5.87 29.54
C PRO A 321 3.75 4.80 29.89
N ARG A 322 2.48 5.20 29.97
CA ARG A 322 1.37 4.34 30.38
C ARG A 322 1.36 2.98 29.67
N LEU A 323 1.46 2.96 28.34
CA LEU A 323 1.40 1.73 27.56
C LEU A 323 2.51 0.74 27.94
N ILE A 324 3.73 1.22 28.12
CA ILE A 324 4.84 0.38 28.56
C ILE A 324 4.60 -0.12 30.00
N LYS A 325 4.24 0.78 30.94
CA LYS A 325 4.00 0.39 32.34
C LYS A 325 2.86 -0.62 32.49
N SER A 326 1.81 -0.51 31.67
CA SER A 326 0.63 -1.35 31.77
C SER A 326 0.80 -2.71 31.12
N TYR A 327 1.54 -2.80 30.00
CA TYR A 327 1.51 -3.97 29.13
C TYR A 327 2.88 -4.60 28.87
N HIS A 328 3.99 -3.86 29.05
CA HIS A 328 5.34 -4.41 28.88
C HIS A 328 5.90 -4.88 30.23
N ILE A 329 6.30 -6.15 30.30
CA ILE A 329 6.77 -6.74 31.55
C ILE A 329 8.15 -6.21 31.92
N ASN A 330 8.31 -5.73 33.16
CA ASN A 330 9.58 -5.34 33.76
C ASN A 330 10.35 -4.23 33.03
N VAL A 331 9.65 -3.29 32.39
CA VAL A 331 10.27 -2.12 31.73
C VAL A 331 9.84 -0.85 32.46
N PRO A 332 10.61 -0.41 33.48
CA PRO A 332 10.24 0.77 34.30
C PRO A 332 10.55 2.10 33.62
N TYR A 333 11.42 2.12 32.62
CA TYR A 333 11.90 3.32 31.95
C TYR A 333 11.69 3.24 30.43
N LEU A 334 11.56 4.38 29.78
CA LEU A 334 11.46 4.49 28.34
C LEU A 334 12.85 4.32 27.70
N ASN A 335 13.00 3.32 26.86
CA ASN A 335 14.14 3.16 25.98
C ASN A 335 13.78 3.64 24.56
N LEU A 336 14.75 4.12 23.79
CA LEU A 336 14.50 4.52 22.41
C LEU A 336 13.99 3.37 21.54
N ARG A 337 14.48 2.15 21.78
CA ARG A 337 14.02 0.95 21.09
C ARG A 337 12.52 0.67 21.27
N ASP A 338 11.90 1.20 22.34
CA ASP A 338 10.49 1.03 22.71
C ASP A 338 9.70 2.33 22.54
N SER A 339 10.25 3.37 21.90
CA SER A 339 9.60 4.70 21.82
C SER A 339 8.58 4.81 20.69
N ASN A 340 8.45 3.83 19.81
CA ASN A 340 7.46 3.81 18.74
C ASN A 340 6.08 3.30 19.22
N LEU A 341 5.44 4.12 20.05
CA LEU A 341 4.17 3.82 20.73
C LEU A 341 2.95 4.50 20.09
N SER A 342 3.18 5.47 19.22
CA SER A 342 2.14 6.11 18.43
C SER A 342 1.84 5.28 17.16
N PRO A 343 0.60 5.21 16.69
CA PRO A 343 0.31 4.67 15.35
C PRO A 343 0.73 5.64 14.23
N ASP A 344 1.11 6.87 14.59
CA ASP A 344 1.54 7.95 13.71
C ASP A 344 3.08 8.01 13.68
N PHE A 345 3.70 7.47 12.63
CA PHE A 345 5.16 7.41 12.56
C PHE A 345 5.87 8.76 12.64
N PRO A 346 5.38 9.86 12.04
CA PRO A 346 5.94 11.19 12.25
C PRO A 346 6.10 11.60 13.71
N VAL A 347 5.14 11.24 14.57
CA VAL A 347 5.23 11.52 16.02
C VAL A 347 6.41 10.77 16.64
N ASP A 348 6.52 9.47 16.36
CA ASP A 348 7.59 8.63 16.90
C ASP A 348 8.96 9.03 16.35
N ALA A 349 9.04 9.29 15.01
CA ALA A 349 10.28 9.70 14.35
C ALA A 349 10.80 11.04 14.87
N LYS A 350 9.92 11.98 15.18
CA LYS A 350 10.28 13.27 15.79
C LYS A 350 10.88 13.08 17.19
N ILE A 351 10.22 12.27 18.03
CA ILE A 351 10.71 11.95 19.38
C ILE A 351 12.07 11.27 19.31
N PHE A 352 12.22 10.31 18.39
CA PHE A 352 13.50 9.63 18.18
C PHE A 352 14.59 10.60 17.78
N LEU A 353 14.35 11.44 16.79
CA LEU A 353 15.33 12.38 16.26
C LEU A 353 15.76 13.43 17.31
N GLU A 354 14.81 13.97 18.07
CA GLU A 354 15.09 14.90 19.15
C GLU A 354 15.95 14.24 20.25
N THR A 355 15.63 13.00 20.62
CA THR A 355 16.37 12.24 21.61
C THR A 355 17.75 11.85 21.10
N TYR A 356 17.86 11.47 19.83
CA TYR A 356 19.14 11.23 19.16
C TYR A 356 20.06 12.45 19.25
N TYR A 357 19.55 13.65 18.92
CA TYR A 357 20.34 14.88 19.00
C TYR A 357 20.77 15.25 20.42
N LYS A 358 19.91 15.01 21.42
CA LYS A 358 20.25 15.21 22.84
C LYS A 358 21.36 14.26 23.28
N THR A 359 21.35 13.02 22.80
CA THR A 359 22.27 11.95 23.21
C THR A 359 23.62 12.02 22.49
N MET A 360 23.59 12.24 21.19
CA MET A 360 24.78 12.19 20.33
C MET A 360 25.39 13.58 20.04
N GLY A 361 24.71 14.65 20.45
CA GLY A 361 25.04 16.01 20.07
C GLY A 361 24.55 16.34 18.64
N LYS A 362 24.21 17.62 18.41
CA LYS A 362 23.69 18.08 17.13
C LYS A 362 24.81 18.34 16.11
N LYS A 363 25.79 17.46 16.01
CA LYS A 363 26.88 17.60 15.03
C LYS A 363 26.42 17.32 13.61
N ASP A 364 25.52 16.33 13.46
CA ASP A 364 24.90 15.97 12.20
C ASP A 364 23.41 16.34 12.25
N THR A 365 22.94 17.03 11.22
CA THR A 365 21.50 17.27 11.01
C THR A 365 21.01 16.37 9.91
N PHE A 366 19.83 15.78 10.08
CA PHE A 366 19.23 14.89 9.10
C PHE A 366 18.12 15.60 8.34
N ASP A 367 18.14 15.44 7.02
CA ASP A 367 17.12 15.99 6.10
C ASP A 367 15.84 15.13 6.10
N ALA A 368 15.95 13.83 6.45
CA ALA A 368 14.81 12.96 6.71
C ALA A 368 15.18 11.79 7.64
N VAL A 369 14.14 11.19 8.23
CA VAL A 369 14.19 9.87 8.87
C VAL A 369 13.42 8.89 7.99
N VAL A 370 14.02 7.74 7.70
CA VAL A 370 13.41 6.67 6.88
C VAL A 370 13.34 5.41 7.74
N ALA A 371 12.15 4.88 7.94
CA ALA A 371 11.99 3.59 8.59
C ALA A 371 11.79 2.48 7.54
N LEU A 372 12.46 1.37 7.73
CA LEU A 372 12.43 0.19 6.86
C LEU A 372 12.17 -1.04 7.71
N ASP A 373 11.22 -1.88 7.32
CA ASP A 373 11.03 -3.18 7.97
C ASP A 373 11.68 -4.32 7.17
N THR A 374 11.58 -5.57 7.64
CA THR A 374 12.27 -6.70 7.03
C THR A 374 11.64 -7.14 5.71
N ASN A 375 10.40 -6.74 5.38
CA ASN A 375 9.79 -7.02 4.08
C ASN A 375 10.55 -6.32 2.94
N VAL A 376 11.04 -5.08 3.18
CA VAL A 376 11.90 -4.37 2.21
C VAL A 376 13.13 -5.20 1.85
N LEU A 377 13.75 -5.82 2.86
CA LEU A 377 14.92 -6.67 2.66
C LEU A 377 14.57 -7.94 1.88
N VAL A 378 13.44 -8.59 2.21
CA VAL A 378 12.95 -9.77 1.49
C VAL A 378 12.72 -9.45 0.01
N ASP A 379 12.03 -8.35 -0.28
CA ASP A 379 11.71 -7.96 -1.65
C ASP A 379 12.96 -7.59 -2.45
N LEU A 380 13.89 -6.85 -1.85
CA LEU A 380 15.17 -6.54 -2.50
C LEU A 380 15.95 -7.81 -2.83
N VAL A 381 16.09 -8.75 -1.88
CA VAL A 381 16.80 -10.02 -2.11
C VAL A 381 16.06 -10.90 -3.11
N SER A 382 14.73 -10.86 -3.14
CA SER A 382 13.93 -11.55 -4.17
C SER A 382 14.27 -11.08 -5.59
N VAL A 383 14.43 -9.77 -5.78
CA VAL A 383 14.78 -9.18 -7.08
C VAL A 383 16.27 -9.38 -7.41
N LEU A 384 17.14 -9.15 -6.44
CA LEU A 384 18.59 -9.21 -6.63
C LEU A 384 19.09 -10.65 -6.78
N GLY A 385 18.38 -11.59 -6.16
CA GLY A 385 18.77 -12.98 -6.03
C GLY A 385 19.63 -13.21 -4.79
N LYS A 386 20.31 -14.35 -4.74
CA LYS A 386 21.21 -14.75 -3.67
C LYS A 386 22.22 -13.64 -3.34
N LEU A 387 22.32 -13.29 -2.06
CA LEU A 387 23.23 -12.26 -1.57
C LEU A 387 24.34 -12.90 -0.74
N ASP A 388 25.54 -12.90 -1.27
CA ASP A 388 26.73 -13.38 -0.56
C ASP A 388 27.40 -12.23 0.20
N THR A 389 27.62 -12.42 1.50
CA THR A 389 28.24 -11.44 2.39
C THR A 389 29.32 -12.09 3.22
N ARG A 390 30.10 -11.29 3.94
CA ARG A 390 31.13 -11.81 4.88
C ARG A 390 30.55 -12.62 6.04
N VAL A 391 29.25 -12.41 6.34
CA VAL A 391 28.56 -13.03 7.49
C VAL A 391 27.68 -14.20 7.09
N GLY A 392 27.56 -14.47 5.80
CA GLY A 392 26.78 -15.58 5.26
C GLY A 392 26.10 -15.26 3.94
N THR A 393 25.38 -16.24 3.44
CA THR A 393 24.59 -16.17 2.21
C THR A 393 23.12 -16.05 2.57
N PHE A 394 22.47 -15.00 2.06
CA PHE A 394 21.06 -14.73 2.29
C PHE A 394 20.23 -15.00 1.04
N THR A 395 19.09 -15.69 1.22
CA THR A 395 18.13 -16.02 0.17
C THR A 395 16.71 -15.85 0.69
N THR A 396 15.75 -15.79 -0.23
CA THR A 396 14.31 -15.71 0.09
C THR A 396 13.60 -17.07 -0.01
N GLU A 397 14.34 -18.16 -0.15
CA GLU A 397 13.77 -19.50 -0.17
C GLU A 397 13.00 -19.79 1.13
N PRO A 398 11.89 -20.54 1.07
CA PRO A 398 11.15 -20.91 2.27
C PRO A 398 11.98 -21.74 3.26
N ASP A 399 12.00 -21.34 4.53
CA ASP A 399 12.74 -22.06 5.58
C ASP A 399 11.76 -22.82 6.50
N LYS A 400 11.96 -24.14 6.59
CA LYS A 400 11.11 -25.03 7.42
C LYS A 400 11.23 -24.73 8.92
N ARG A 401 12.35 -24.12 9.36
CA ARG A 401 12.57 -23.80 10.78
C ARG A 401 11.65 -22.68 11.30
N CYS A 402 11.11 -21.88 10.40
CA CYS A 402 10.13 -20.83 10.70
C CYS A 402 8.83 -21.00 9.91
N ASP A 403 8.45 -22.24 9.62
CA ASP A 403 7.17 -22.59 9.00
C ASP A 403 6.98 -21.99 7.59
N GLY A 404 8.07 -21.95 6.83
CA GLY A 404 8.09 -21.44 5.46
C GLY A 404 8.34 -19.96 5.33
N CYS A 405 8.76 -19.25 6.37
CA CYS A 405 9.19 -17.86 6.21
C CYS A 405 10.43 -17.77 5.31
N PRO A 406 10.67 -16.62 4.63
CA PRO A 406 11.91 -16.42 3.87
C PRO A 406 13.15 -16.70 4.72
N LYS A 407 14.07 -17.47 4.18
CA LYS A 407 15.30 -17.92 4.90
C LYS A 407 16.08 -16.75 5.49
N ILE A 408 16.15 -15.61 4.78
CA ILE A 408 16.80 -14.41 5.27
C ILE A 408 16.21 -13.94 6.61
N ILE A 409 14.90 -14.03 6.82
CA ILE A 409 14.25 -13.66 8.09
C ILE A 409 14.75 -14.55 9.21
N TYR A 410 14.76 -15.88 8.99
CA TYR A 410 15.29 -16.80 9.99
C TYR A 410 16.76 -16.55 10.29
N ASP A 411 17.59 -16.36 9.25
CA ASP A 411 19.04 -16.16 9.40
C ASP A 411 19.36 -14.87 10.18
N LEU A 412 18.63 -13.77 9.94
CA LEU A 412 18.77 -12.52 10.69
C LEU A 412 18.48 -12.72 12.17
N GLU A 413 17.38 -13.40 12.48
CA GLU A 413 16.99 -13.69 13.85
C GLU A 413 17.98 -14.65 14.53
N TRP A 414 18.45 -15.64 13.77
CA TRP A 414 19.46 -16.59 14.26
C TRP A 414 20.80 -15.92 14.60
N ILE A 415 21.28 -15.03 13.72
CA ILE A 415 22.53 -14.31 13.95
C ILE A 415 22.39 -13.36 15.13
N SER A 416 21.25 -12.62 15.22
CA SER A 416 21.02 -11.64 16.27
C SER A 416 20.61 -12.24 17.62
N GLY A 417 20.04 -13.44 17.64
CA GLY A 417 19.48 -14.09 18.83
C GLY A 417 20.40 -15.07 19.54
N ARG A 418 21.59 -15.39 18.99
CA ARG A 418 22.52 -16.35 19.59
C ARG A 418 23.42 -15.76 20.66
N PRO A 419 23.20 -16.08 21.94
CA PRO A 419 23.95 -15.44 23.04
C PRO A 419 25.29 -16.09 23.40
N ARG A 420 25.70 -17.21 22.75
CA ARG A 420 26.69 -18.10 23.36
C ARG A 420 28.12 -17.60 23.44
N ASN A 421 28.57 -16.65 22.63
CA ASN A 421 29.94 -16.08 22.69
C ASN A 421 29.99 -14.64 22.17
N TYR A 422 28.89 -14.01 21.98
CA TYR A 422 28.79 -12.62 21.48
C TYR A 422 28.45 -11.69 22.63
N ILE A 423 29.31 -10.69 22.83
CA ILE A 423 28.97 -9.56 23.68
C ILE A 423 27.68 -8.95 23.09
N GLU A 424 26.71 -8.65 23.91
CA GLU A 424 25.40 -8.11 23.49
C GLU A 424 25.52 -6.91 22.52
N LYS A 425 26.60 -6.14 22.65
CA LYS A 425 26.96 -5.00 21.79
C LYS A 425 27.23 -5.40 20.32
N ASN A 426 27.79 -6.58 20.07
CA ASN A 426 28.25 -6.96 18.73
C ASN A 426 27.25 -7.82 17.95
N ARG A 427 26.14 -8.21 18.56
CA ARG A 427 25.17 -9.14 17.94
C ARG A 427 24.53 -8.63 16.65
N LYS A 428 24.62 -7.32 16.36
CA LYS A 428 24.07 -6.68 15.17
C LYS A 428 25.12 -6.11 14.22
N ASP A 429 26.40 -6.37 14.44
CA ASP A 429 27.48 -5.91 13.56
C ASP A 429 27.38 -6.46 12.13
N PHE A 430 26.65 -7.55 11.94
CA PHE A 430 26.37 -8.12 10.63
C PHE A 430 25.47 -7.21 9.74
N LEU A 431 24.71 -6.28 10.32
CA LEU A 431 23.81 -5.41 9.56
C LEU A 431 24.57 -4.48 8.62
N ALA A 432 25.73 -3.96 9.03
CA ALA A 432 26.54 -3.08 8.19
C ALA A 432 27.05 -3.80 6.92
N PRO A 433 27.70 -5.00 6.99
CA PRO A 433 28.05 -5.78 5.81
C PRO A 433 26.85 -6.17 4.92
N LEU A 434 25.72 -6.51 5.53
CA LEU A 434 24.50 -6.85 4.81
C LEU A 434 23.96 -5.64 4.03
N MET A 435 23.85 -4.49 4.70
CA MET A 435 23.41 -3.24 4.06
C MET A 435 24.34 -2.82 2.92
N GLN A 436 25.67 -2.93 3.12
CA GLN A 436 26.66 -2.63 2.08
C GLN A 436 26.50 -3.55 0.87
N ALA A 437 26.33 -4.85 1.10
CA ALA A 437 26.12 -5.82 0.02
C ALA A 437 24.81 -5.56 -0.74
N LEU A 438 23.70 -5.27 -0.03
CA LEU A 438 22.42 -4.91 -0.63
C LEU A 438 22.54 -3.67 -1.50
N LEU A 439 23.09 -2.58 -0.96
CA LEU A 439 23.26 -1.34 -1.70
C LEU A 439 24.16 -1.52 -2.92
N SER A 440 25.29 -2.20 -2.78
CA SER A 440 26.21 -2.45 -3.89
C SER A 440 25.55 -3.27 -5.00
N ASN A 441 24.79 -4.31 -4.65
CA ASN A 441 24.07 -5.13 -5.63
C ASN A 441 22.92 -4.39 -6.27
N ALA A 442 22.15 -3.61 -5.50
CA ALA A 442 21.02 -2.82 -6.00
C ALA A 442 21.52 -1.70 -6.94
N LEU A 443 22.54 -0.93 -6.51
CA LEU A 443 23.10 0.19 -7.29
C LEU A 443 23.85 -0.31 -8.54
N GLY A 444 24.51 -1.46 -8.47
CA GLY A 444 25.17 -2.12 -9.59
C GLY A 444 24.26 -2.94 -10.51
N SER A 445 22.96 -2.98 -10.22
CA SER A 445 22.00 -3.81 -10.97
C SER A 445 21.90 -3.45 -12.45
N GLU A 446 21.79 -4.48 -13.26
CA GLU A 446 21.57 -4.35 -14.69
C GLU A 446 20.18 -3.78 -15.03
N LYS A 447 20.04 -3.27 -16.25
CA LYS A 447 18.80 -2.67 -16.79
C LYS A 447 17.55 -3.52 -16.55
N THR A 448 17.63 -4.84 -16.65
CA THR A 448 16.50 -5.77 -16.50
C THR A 448 15.91 -5.83 -15.09
N LYS A 449 16.72 -5.55 -14.05
CA LYS A 449 16.30 -5.58 -12.65
C LYS A 449 15.72 -4.25 -12.15
N ILE A 450 16.02 -3.14 -12.82
CA ILE A 450 15.63 -1.80 -12.37
C ILE A 450 14.12 -1.61 -12.23
N PRO A 451 13.30 -2.05 -13.22
CA PRO A 451 11.85 -1.95 -13.06
C PRO A 451 11.31 -2.76 -11.88
N LEU A 452 11.91 -3.92 -11.61
CA LEU A 452 11.54 -4.78 -10.48
C LEU A 452 11.93 -4.15 -9.13
N LEU A 453 13.10 -3.50 -9.05
CA LEU A 453 13.53 -2.72 -7.89
C LEU A 453 12.61 -1.52 -7.65
N GLY A 454 12.23 -0.82 -8.71
CA GLY A 454 11.26 0.27 -8.66
C GLY A 454 9.89 -0.21 -8.19
N GLU A 455 9.39 -1.32 -8.72
CA GLU A 455 8.13 -1.93 -8.31
C GLU A 455 8.17 -2.36 -6.83
N ALA A 456 9.26 -3.01 -6.39
CA ALA A 456 9.47 -3.37 -5.00
C ALA A 456 9.46 -2.14 -4.09
N PHE A 457 10.16 -1.07 -4.47
CA PHE A 457 10.14 0.19 -3.72
C PHE A 457 8.73 0.77 -3.58
N PHE A 458 7.99 0.92 -4.68
CA PHE A 458 6.64 1.50 -4.65
C PHE A 458 5.63 0.62 -3.90
N ASN A 459 5.73 -0.71 -4.01
CA ASN A 459 4.90 -1.63 -3.24
C ASN A 459 5.18 -1.48 -1.74
N ASN A 460 6.44 -1.46 -1.33
CA ASN A 460 6.82 -1.31 0.07
C ASN A 460 6.39 0.05 0.66
N VAL A 461 6.43 1.12 -0.11
CA VAL A 461 5.90 2.43 0.30
C VAL A 461 4.37 2.37 0.45
N ASN A 462 3.66 1.81 -0.55
CA ASN A 462 2.20 1.72 -0.53
C ASN A 462 1.67 0.79 0.57
N GLU A 463 2.39 -0.28 0.87
CA GLU A 463 2.07 -1.26 1.91
C GLU A 463 2.63 -0.85 3.29
N LYS A 464 3.27 0.34 3.38
CA LYS A 464 3.81 0.94 4.61
C LYS A 464 4.94 0.12 5.26
N HIS A 465 5.76 -0.52 4.44
CA HIS A 465 7.02 -1.15 4.84
C HIS A 465 8.20 -0.17 4.78
N ILE A 466 8.03 0.94 4.04
CA ILE A 466 8.92 2.11 4.02
C ILE A 466 8.12 3.32 4.47
N LEU A 467 8.61 4.04 5.48
CA LEU A 467 7.98 5.26 6.00
C LEU A 467 8.98 6.41 6.02
N PHE A 468 8.49 7.62 5.79
CA PHE A 468 9.29 8.82 5.76
C PHE A 468 8.83 9.83 6.81
N TYR A 469 9.80 10.50 7.42
CA TYR A 469 9.57 11.71 8.20
C TYR A 469 10.54 12.80 7.76
N PHE A 470 10.02 13.98 7.49
CA PHE A 470 10.80 15.14 7.07
C PHE A 470 10.72 16.23 8.16
N PRO A 471 11.86 16.72 8.69
CA PRO A 471 11.87 17.88 9.58
C PRO A 471 11.40 19.18 8.89
N ASP A 472 11.46 19.26 7.55
CA ASP A 472 10.87 20.33 6.75
C ASP A 472 9.35 20.18 6.73
N GLU A 473 8.63 21.19 7.25
CA GLU A 473 7.17 21.12 7.45
C GLU A 473 6.40 21.06 6.12
N GLU A 474 6.85 21.75 5.07
CA GLU A 474 6.19 21.75 3.76
C GLU A 474 6.33 20.37 3.12
N LEU A 475 7.53 19.82 3.16
CA LEU A 475 7.82 18.50 2.62
C LEU A 475 7.08 17.41 3.42
N GLN A 476 7.05 17.52 4.75
CA GLN A 476 6.29 16.61 5.63
C GLN A 476 4.80 16.63 5.30
N LYS A 477 4.21 17.83 5.15
CA LYS A 477 2.80 17.98 4.80
C LYS A 477 2.50 17.31 3.44
N SER A 478 3.31 17.58 2.44
CA SER A 478 3.15 16.99 1.10
C SER A 478 3.29 15.47 1.12
N ALA A 479 4.29 14.95 1.84
CA ALA A 479 4.52 13.52 2.04
C ALA A 479 3.33 12.84 2.75
N SER A 480 2.75 13.49 3.75
CA SER A 480 1.56 13.01 4.46
C SER A 480 0.33 12.93 3.56
N LEU A 481 0.15 13.91 2.67
CA LEU A 481 -0.99 13.96 1.75
C LEU A 481 -0.92 12.86 0.66
N ILE A 482 0.27 12.41 0.28
CA ILE A 482 0.46 11.25 -0.61
C ILE A 482 0.65 9.93 0.15
N ASN A 483 0.44 9.94 1.46
CA ASN A 483 0.38 8.75 2.31
C ASN A 483 1.68 7.92 2.40
N ILE A 484 2.87 8.57 2.37
CA ILE A 484 4.17 7.88 2.50
C ILE A 484 4.79 8.01 3.90
N THR A 485 4.12 8.69 4.82
CA THR A 485 4.64 8.96 6.16
C THR A 485 4.07 8.05 7.24
N GLY A 486 3.01 7.29 6.94
CA GLY A 486 2.33 6.46 7.95
C GLY A 486 1.63 7.26 9.05
N ASN A 487 1.30 8.54 8.82
CA ASN A 487 0.52 9.35 9.76
C ASN A 487 -0.95 8.91 9.80
N ILE A 488 -1.61 9.15 10.91
CA ILE A 488 -3.06 8.93 11.03
C ILE A 488 -3.81 9.93 10.15
N THR A 489 -4.53 9.42 9.16
CA THR A 489 -5.25 10.22 8.18
C THR A 489 -6.46 10.92 8.81
N GLN A 490 -6.57 12.22 8.61
CA GLN A 490 -7.79 12.94 8.93
C GLN A 490 -8.82 12.68 7.82
N SER A 491 -10.05 12.37 8.20
CA SER A 491 -11.15 12.08 7.27
C SER A 491 -12.14 13.24 7.19
N ASP A 492 -12.76 13.40 6.04
CA ASP A 492 -13.84 14.37 5.82
C ASP A 492 -15.11 13.97 6.59
N ALA A 493 -16.06 14.91 6.73
CA ALA A 493 -17.28 14.71 7.52
C ALA A 493 -18.16 13.54 7.04
N ASN A 494 -18.07 13.14 5.77
CA ASN A 494 -18.83 12.03 5.19
C ASN A 494 -18.00 10.73 5.08
N THR A 495 -16.74 10.75 5.52
CA THR A 495 -15.83 9.61 5.45
C THR A 495 -15.67 9.00 6.83
N ASP A 496 -16.23 7.81 7.00
CA ASP A 496 -16.00 6.98 8.17
C ASP A 496 -14.56 6.42 8.14
N TYR A 497 -14.08 6.01 9.29
CA TYR A 497 -12.68 5.65 9.46
C TYR A 497 -12.52 4.41 10.33
N PHE A 498 -11.61 3.54 9.93
CA PHE A 498 -11.24 2.38 10.73
C PHE A 498 -9.73 2.10 10.59
N HIS A 499 -9.06 1.98 11.74
CA HIS A 499 -7.66 1.55 11.82
C HIS A 499 -7.51 0.63 13.04
N LEU A 500 -7.08 -0.60 12.80
CA LEU A 500 -6.66 -1.52 13.85
C LEU A 500 -5.15 -1.35 14.05
N ASN A 501 -4.75 -1.16 15.30
CA ASN A 501 -3.37 -0.98 15.71
C ASN A 501 -2.99 -1.95 16.81
N ASP A 502 -2.18 -2.92 16.47
CA ASP A 502 -1.70 -3.97 17.36
C ASP A 502 -0.26 -3.69 17.83
N ALA A 503 0.07 -4.12 19.04
CA ALA A 503 1.42 -4.04 19.58
C ALA A 503 1.76 -5.30 20.37
N ASN A 504 2.79 -6.01 19.93
CA ASN A 504 3.30 -7.23 20.56
C ASN A 504 4.18 -6.88 21.76
N PHE A 505 3.69 -7.16 22.96
CA PHE A 505 4.44 -7.01 24.21
C PHE A 505 4.91 -8.35 24.80
N ALA A 506 5.03 -9.39 23.97
CA ALA A 506 5.56 -10.71 24.38
C ALA A 506 7.09 -10.81 24.23
N SER A 507 7.77 -9.81 23.70
CA SER A 507 9.23 -9.78 23.48
C SER A 507 9.74 -10.95 22.64
N ALA A 508 8.94 -11.45 21.70
CA ALA A 508 9.28 -12.49 20.74
C ALA A 508 8.81 -12.11 19.33
N LYS A 509 9.24 -12.88 18.33
CA LYS A 509 8.95 -12.60 16.91
C LYS A 509 7.68 -13.28 16.42
N SER A 510 6.68 -13.41 17.32
CA SER A 510 5.45 -14.18 17.07
C SER A 510 4.63 -13.66 15.89
N ASN A 511 4.76 -12.36 15.52
CA ASN A 511 4.07 -11.81 14.34
C ASN A 511 4.53 -12.44 13.02
N ILE A 512 5.70 -13.11 12.97
CA ILE A 512 6.09 -13.97 11.83
C ILE A 512 5.03 -15.06 11.58
N PHE A 513 4.36 -15.55 12.62
CA PHE A 513 3.42 -16.68 12.57
C PHE A 513 1.95 -16.25 12.67
N ILE A 514 1.66 -15.11 13.28
CA ILE A 514 0.29 -14.62 13.45
C ILE A 514 -0.34 -14.29 12.10
N ARG A 515 -1.57 -14.76 11.91
CA ARG A 515 -2.45 -14.44 10.79
C ARG A 515 -3.71 -13.78 11.32
N GLN A 516 -4.20 -12.79 10.60
CA GLN A 516 -5.40 -12.04 10.97
C GLN A 516 -6.47 -12.20 9.90
N LYS A 517 -7.72 -12.28 10.36
CA LYS A 517 -8.91 -12.19 9.53
C LYS A 517 -9.89 -11.24 10.19
N ILE A 518 -10.44 -10.30 9.43
CA ILE A 518 -11.40 -9.31 9.91
C ILE A 518 -12.75 -9.52 9.22
N LYS A 519 -13.81 -9.63 10.02
CA LYS A 519 -15.19 -9.50 9.56
C LYS A 519 -15.75 -8.19 10.07
N HIS A 520 -16.09 -7.28 9.16
CA HIS A 520 -16.62 -5.96 9.44
C HIS A 520 -18.09 -5.89 9.02
N GLU A 521 -18.98 -5.92 9.98
CA GLU A 521 -20.43 -5.88 9.83
C GLU A 521 -20.90 -4.44 10.09
N ILE A 522 -21.55 -3.81 9.11
CA ILE A 522 -22.08 -2.46 9.15
C ILE A 522 -23.60 -2.53 9.12
N THR A 523 -24.25 -1.97 10.13
CA THR A 523 -25.72 -1.89 10.21
C THR A 523 -26.15 -0.44 10.07
N VAL A 524 -27.03 -0.18 9.11
CA VAL A 524 -27.57 1.15 8.83
C VAL A 524 -29.04 1.20 9.24
N THR A 525 -29.39 2.14 10.13
CA THR A 525 -30.75 2.39 10.57
C THR A 525 -31.07 3.88 10.48
N GLY A 526 -31.77 4.27 9.42
CA GLY A 526 -31.94 5.68 9.07
C GLY A 526 -30.60 6.31 8.69
N ASP A 527 -30.18 7.37 9.39
CA ASP A 527 -28.88 8.00 9.21
C ASP A 527 -27.78 7.47 10.16
N LYS A 528 -28.13 6.54 11.07
CA LYS A 528 -27.20 5.97 12.06
C LYS A 528 -26.44 4.78 11.49
N VAL A 529 -25.15 4.72 11.78
CA VAL A 529 -24.26 3.64 11.37
C VAL A 529 -23.67 2.97 12.59
N GLU A 530 -23.88 1.67 12.70
CA GLU A 530 -23.29 0.82 13.75
C GLU A 530 -22.32 -0.17 13.11
N HIS A 531 -21.18 -0.34 13.73
CA HIS A 531 -20.14 -1.26 13.29
C HIS A 531 -19.98 -2.38 14.32
N LYS A 532 -19.83 -3.60 13.81
CA LYS A 532 -19.34 -4.74 14.58
C LYS A 532 -18.15 -5.32 13.85
N VAL A 533 -16.98 -5.13 14.42
CA VAL A 533 -15.72 -5.61 13.84
C VAL A 533 -15.22 -6.78 14.68
N THR A 534 -15.10 -7.93 14.04
CA THR A 534 -14.54 -9.13 14.66
C THR A 534 -13.19 -9.44 14.02
N THR A 535 -12.12 -9.34 14.80
CA THR A 535 -10.78 -9.74 14.38
C THR A 535 -10.47 -11.12 14.94
N THR A 536 -10.11 -12.05 14.06
CA THR A 536 -9.64 -13.39 14.43
C THR A 536 -8.12 -13.42 14.25
N TYR A 537 -7.43 -13.70 15.34
CA TYR A 537 -5.98 -13.92 15.36
C TYR A 537 -5.73 -15.41 15.43
N THR A 538 -4.89 -15.93 14.53
CA THR A 538 -4.54 -17.35 14.48
C THR A 538 -3.04 -17.50 14.48
N ASN A 539 -2.52 -18.32 15.37
CA ASN A 539 -1.14 -18.78 15.37
C ASN A 539 -1.14 -20.27 14.98
N PRO A 540 -0.97 -20.62 13.70
CA PRO A 540 -1.04 -22.01 13.25
C PRO A 540 0.22 -22.82 13.59
N SER A 541 1.33 -22.16 13.93
CA SER A 541 2.64 -22.75 14.06
C SER A 541 2.91 -23.27 15.47
N ALA A 542 3.84 -24.19 15.60
CA ALA A 542 4.29 -24.66 16.92
C ALA A 542 5.06 -23.56 17.66
N GLY A 543 4.91 -23.50 18.96
CA GLY A 543 5.73 -22.62 19.80
C GLY A 543 7.21 -23.00 19.74
N SER A 544 8.10 -22.00 19.81
CA SER A 544 9.53 -22.23 19.93
C SER A 544 9.88 -22.71 21.34
N ASN A 545 10.94 -23.53 21.44
CA ASN A 545 11.56 -23.79 22.71
C ASN A 545 12.42 -22.59 23.12
N CYS A 546 11.88 -21.68 23.91
CA CYS A 546 12.53 -20.42 24.27
C CYS A 546 13.60 -20.59 25.38
N ASN A 547 14.34 -21.69 25.40
CA ASN A 547 15.44 -21.88 26.33
C ASN A 547 16.73 -21.21 25.79
N LEU A 548 16.87 -19.93 26.09
CA LEU A 548 18.02 -19.13 25.65
C LEU A 548 19.36 -19.63 26.22
N GLU A 549 19.36 -20.29 27.41
CA GLU A 549 20.57 -20.86 28.00
C GLU A 549 21.10 -22.04 27.17
N LYS A 550 20.20 -22.80 26.53
CA LYS A 550 20.60 -23.85 25.57
C LYS A 550 20.93 -23.29 24.20
N GLY A 551 20.75 -22.00 23.98
CA GLY A 551 20.96 -21.34 22.68
C GLY A 551 19.82 -21.58 21.70
N ASP A 552 18.62 -21.90 22.20
CA ASP A 552 17.43 -22.01 21.37
C ASP A 552 16.94 -20.60 20.95
N LEU A 553 16.46 -20.49 19.71
CA LEU A 553 15.94 -19.23 19.17
C LEU A 553 14.44 -19.11 19.48
N CYS A 554 14.08 -18.14 20.31
CA CYS A 554 12.69 -17.85 20.63
C CYS A 554 12.01 -16.96 19.58
N LEU A 555 11.53 -17.55 18.47
CA LEU A 555 10.78 -16.81 17.45
C LEU A 555 9.30 -16.75 17.80
N ASN A 556 8.65 -17.90 17.99
CA ASN A 556 7.24 -17.99 18.31
C ASN A 556 7.06 -18.21 19.80
N ALA A 557 6.76 -17.14 20.53
CA ALA A 557 6.51 -17.26 21.98
C ALA A 557 5.38 -18.25 22.27
N PRO A 558 5.48 -19.00 23.39
CA PRO A 558 4.37 -19.85 23.81
C PRO A 558 3.05 -19.10 24.01
N LYS A 559 3.14 -17.83 24.39
CA LYS A 559 2.01 -16.92 24.60
C LYS A 559 2.25 -15.63 23.83
N TYR A 560 1.32 -15.25 22.97
CA TYR A 560 1.30 -13.96 22.32
C TYR A 560 0.53 -12.97 23.19
N ARG A 561 1.13 -11.81 23.44
CA ARG A 561 0.59 -10.71 24.24
C ARG A 561 0.37 -9.52 23.34
N ASP A 562 -0.86 -9.07 23.25
CA ASP A 562 -1.24 -8.04 22.29
C ASP A 562 -2.02 -6.90 22.95
N LEU A 563 -1.52 -5.71 22.76
CA LEU A 563 -2.27 -4.47 22.96
C LEU A 563 -2.91 -4.12 21.63
N PHE A 564 -4.23 -4.12 21.57
CA PHE A 564 -4.96 -3.74 20.36
C PHE A 564 -5.78 -2.48 20.58
N ARG A 565 -5.74 -1.58 19.61
CA ARG A 565 -6.44 -0.30 19.62
C ARG A 565 -7.23 -0.12 18.33
N PHE A 566 -8.51 0.18 18.47
CA PHE A 566 -9.38 0.51 17.33
C PHE A 566 -9.52 2.03 17.27
N TYR A 567 -8.99 2.63 16.20
CA TYR A 567 -9.14 4.05 15.90
C TYR A 567 -10.34 4.23 14.97
N VAL A 568 -11.30 5.03 15.41
CA VAL A 568 -12.58 5.28 14.73
C VAL A 568 -12.84 6.80 14.67
N PRO A 569 -13.83 7.30 13.93
CA PRO A 569 -14.12 8.73 13.89
C PRO A 569 -14.29 9.33 15.29
N LYS A 570 -13.78 10.54 15.47
CA LYS A 570 -13.91 11.27 16.73
C LYS A 570 -15.38 11.41 17.13
N GLY A 571 -15.70 11.11 18.39
CA GLY A 571 -17.06 11.14 18.93
C GLY A 571 -17.86 9.87 18.69
N SER A 572 -17.24 8.78 18.17
CA SER A 572 -17.88 7.47 18.10
C SER A 572 -18.06 6.87 19.51
N GLU A 573 -19.14 6.11 19.71
CA GLU A 573 -19.52 5.56 21.01
C GLU A 573 -19.30 4.04 21.06
N LEU A 574 -18.52 3.57 22.04
CA LEU A 574 -18.35 2.13 22.31
C LEU A 574 -19.64 1.54 22.88
N ILE A 575 -20.19 0.51 22.21
CA ILE A 575 -21.34 -0.25 22.71
C ILE A 575 -20.83 -1.43 23.56
N LYS A 576 -19.88 -2.20 23.01
CA LYS A 576 -19.34 -3.39 23.66
C LYS A 576 -18.01 -3.80 23.05
N MET A 577 -17.08 -4.23 23.89
CA MET A 577 -15.87 -4.93 23.45
C MET A 577 -15.79 -6.28 24.13
N THR A 578 -15.31 -7.30 23.40
CA THR A 578 -15.03 -8.65 23.91
C THR A 578 -13.67 -9.13 23.41
N GLY A 579 -13.06 -10.09 24.12
CA GLY A 579 -11.72 -10.58 23.79
C GLY A 579 -10.59 -9.75 24.41
N SER A 580 -10.93 -8.74 25.21
CA SER A 580 -10.01 -8.05 26.10
C SER A 580 -10.07 -8.68 27.49
N GLU A 581 -8.93 -8.84 28.15
CA GLU A 581 -8.83 -9.30 29.53
C GLU A 581 -8.79 -8.15 30.55
N VAL A 582 -8.73 -6.93 30.05
CA VAL A 582 -8.82 -5.68 30.80
C VAL A 582 -10.09 -4.93 30.40
N GLU A 583 -10.59 -4.07 31.28
CA GLU A 583 -11.69 -3.17 30.93
C GLU A 583 -11.28 -2.28 29.77
N PRO A 584 -12.11 -2.14 28.73
CA PRO A 584 -11.80 -1.30 27.60
C PRO A 584 -11.60 0.17 28.02
N LEU A 585 -10.51 0.77 27.55
CA LEU A 585 -10.30 2.21 27.71
C LEU A 585 -10.81 2.94 26.47
N VAL A 586 -11.54 4.04 26.71
CA VAL A 586 -12.03 4.94 25.66
C VAL A 586 -11.41 6.32 25.86
N TYR A 587 -10.71 6.81 24.83
CA TYR A 587 -10.08 8.12 24.87
C TYR A 587 -9.95 8.72 23.48
N GLU A 588 -9.53 9.98 23.39
CA GLU A 588 -9.23 10.64 22.11
C GLU A 588 -7.73 10.75 21.90
N GLU A 589 -7.27 10.39 20.70
CA GLU A 589 -5.88 10.51 20.26
C GLU A 589 -5.83 10.79 18.75
N LEU A 590 -4.96 11.70 18.31
CA LEU A 590 -4.72 12.02 16.91
C LEU A 590 -6.01 12.37 16.12
N GLY A 591 -6.97 13.02 16.79
CA GLY A 591 -8.25 13.40 16.17
C GLY A 591 -9.23 12.25 15.95
N LYS A 592 -9.01 11.11 16.63
CA LYS A 592 -9.85 9.92 16.58
C LYS A 592 -10.34 9.55 17.99
N THR A 593 -11.45 8.82 18.06
CA THR A 593 -11.80 8.06 19.28
C THR A 593 -11.09 6.72 19.22
N VAL A 594 -10.54 6.30 20.34
CA VAL A 594 -9.77 5.06 20.48
C VAL A 594 -10.45 4.13 21.46
N PHE A 595 -10.64 2.87 21.05
CA PHE A 595 -11.06 1.79 21.92
C PHE A 595 -9.87 0.86 22.12
N GLU A 596 -9.31 0.85 23.34
CA GLU A 596 -8.12 0.09 23.70
C GLU A 596 -8.50 -1.17 24.49
N GLY A 597 -7.89 -2.28 24.15
CA GLY A 597 -7.98 -3.55 24.86
C GLY A 597 -6.64 -4.28 24.87
N PHE A 598 -6.54 -5.31 25.69
CA PHE A 598 -5.34 -6.12 25.84
C PHE A 598 -5.71 -7.58 26.10
N TYR A 599 -4.91 -8.49 25.55
CA TYR A 599 -4.92 -9.90 25.96
C TYR A 599 -3.49 -10.47 26.01
N GLY A 600 -3.27 -11.47 26.85
CA GLY A 600 -1.96 -12.12 26.90
C GLY A 600 -1.57 -12.70 28.27
N ASP A 601 -2.27 -12.35 29.34
CA ASP A 601 -1.99 -12.85 30.68
C ASP A 601 -3.01 -13.91 31.12
N LYS A 602 -4.30 -13.59 31.06
CA LYS A 602 -5.39 -14.53 31.40
C LYS A 602 -5.81 -15.38 30.19
N TYR A 603 -5.89 -14.76 29.02
CA TYR A 603 -6.39 -15.36 27.80
C TYR A 603 -5.40 -15.17 26.64
N PRO A 604 -4.15 -15.62 26.77
CA PRO A 604 -3.16 -15.43 25.72
C PRO A 604 -3.53 -16.23 24.48
N LEU A 605 -3.12 -15.72 23.32
CA LEU A 605 -3.12 -16.55 22.12
C LEU A 605 -1.91 -17.50 22.19
N TYR A 606 -2.19 -18.79 22.29
CA TYR A 606 -1.17 -19.82 22.29
C TYR A 606 -0.76 -20.19 20.85
N ALA A 607 0.43 -20.76 20.72
CA ALA A 607 0.83 -21.48 19.52
C ALA A 607 -0.22 -22.58 19.19
N LYS A 608 -0.50 -22.78 17.88
CA LYS A 608 -1.53 -23.69 17.37
C LYS A 608 -2.96 -23.39 17.88
N SER A 609 -3.26 -22.13 18.14
CA SER A 609 -4.59 -21.72 18.58
C SER A 609 -5.08 -20.45 17.86
N SER A 610 -6.34 -20.09 18.14
CA SER A 610 -6.96 -18.86 17.65
C SER A 610 -7.63 -18.10 18.79
N SER A 611 -7.62 -16.79 18.73
CA SER A 611 -8.33 -15.87 19.60
C SER A 611 -9.16 -14.89 18.79
N LYS A 612 -10.19 -14.31 19.40
CA LYS A 612 -11.07 -13.33 18.74
C LYS A 612 -11.25 -12.10 19.62
N THR A 613 -11.11 -10.94 19.01
CA THR A 613 -11.58 -9.68 19.59
C THR A 613 -12.79 -9.19 18.80
N THR A 614 -13.76 -8.59 19.48
CA THR A 614 -14.91 -7.97 18.81
C THR A 614 -15.17 -6.62 19.44
N VAL A 615 -15.28 -5.58 18.61
CA VAL A 615 -15.72 -4.26 19.01
C VAL A 615 -17.03 -3.92 18.31
N ASN A 616 -18.02 -3.47 19.08
CA ASN A 616 -19.28 -2.92 18.59
C ASN A 616 -19.30 -1.45 18.96
N TYR A 617 -19.54 -0.57 18.00
CA TYR A 617 -19.60 0.87 18.23
C TYR A 617 -20.57 1.55 17.30
N LYS A 618 -21.05 2.75 17.71
CA LYS A 618 -21.79 3.67 16.86
C LYS A 618 -20.80 4.66 16.26
N SER A 619 -20.81 4.78 14.96
CA SER A 619 -20.03 5.82 14.29
C SER A 619 -20.63 7.20 14.55
N SER A 620 -19.80 8.21 14.69
CA SER A 620 -20.21 9.61 14.68
C SER A 620 -20.52 10.12 13.27
N VAL A 621 -20.08 9.41 12.22
CA VAL A 621 -20.36 9.74 10.82
C VAL A 621 -21.72 9.17 10.42
N LYS A 622 -22.56 10.04 9.86
CA LYS A 622 -23.92 9.67 9.45
C LYS A 622 -23.94 9.09 8.04
N MET A 623 -24.86 8.15 7.81
CA MET A 623 -25.12 7.63 6.47
C MET A 623 -25.62 8.74 5.54
N SER A 624 -25.00 8.84 4.37
CA SER A 624 -25.36 9.77 3.30
C SER A 624 -25.11 9.11 1.94
N PRO A 625 -25.61 9.65 0.82
CA PRO A 625 -25.29 9.12 -0.51
C PRO A 625 -23.80 9.09 -0.85
N SER A 626 -23.02 9.98 -0.22
CA SER A 626 -21.56 10.07 -0.37
C SER A 626 -20.78 9.36 0.73
N TYR A 627 -21.46 8.56 1.59
CA TYR A 627 -20.79 7.86 2.68
C TYR A 627 -19.72 6.88 2.16
N SER A 628 -18.55 6.99 2.74
CA SER A 628 -17.42 6.10 2.47
C SER A 628 -16.75 5.67 3.78
N LEU A 629 -16.08 4.52 3.74
CA LEU A 629 -15.29 4.00 4.85
C LEU A 629 -13.83 3.91 4.43
N LEU A 630 -12.96 4.69 5.08
CA LEU A 630 -11.53 4.61 4.92
C LEU A 630 -10.96 3.57 5.89
N LEU A 631 -10.38 2.52 5.33
CA LEU A 631 -9.61 1.51 6.05
C LEU A 631 -8.14 1.88 5.97
N GLN A 632 -7.54 2.29 7.06
CA GLN A 632 -6.12 2.61 7.13
C GLN A 632 -5.32 1.44 7.70
N LYS A 633 -4.39 0.90 6.90
CA LYS A 633 -3.54 -0.23 7.29
C LYS A 633 -2.47 0.23 8.30
N GLN A 634 -2.24 -0.57 9.34
CA GLN A 634 -1.09 -0.39 10.23
C GLN A 634 0.22 -0.73 9.50
N PRO A 635 1.30 0.09 9.63
CA PRO A 635 2.62 -0.28 9.16
C PRO A 635 3.12 -1.59 9.76
N GLY A 636 3.91 -2.36 9.01
CA GLY A 636 4.51 -3.63 9.47
C GLY A 636 3.56 -4.82 9.56
N THR A 637 2.23 -4.65 9.38
CA THR A 637 1.30 -5.79 9.42
C THR A 637 1.35 -6.58 8.11
N LYS A 638 1.17 -7.88 8.23
CA LYS A 638 0.96 -8.77 7.07
C LYS A 638 -0.38 -8.47 6.39
N PRO A 639 -0.57 -8.92 5.15
CA PRO A 639 -1.87 -8.89 4.49
C PRO A 639 -2.96 -9.57 5.34
N ILE A 640 -4.12 -8.94 5.47
CA ILE A 640 -5.24 -9.37 6.32
C ILE A 640 -6.41 -9.75 5.43
N ASP A 641 -7.01 -10.93 5.64
CA ASP A 641 -8.27 -11.31 5.00
C ASP A 641 -9.40 -10.46 5.56
N TYR A 642 -10.08 -9.70 4.70
CA TYR A 642 -11.09 -8.72 5.11
C TYR A 642 -12.43 -8.98 4.43
N GLU A 643 -13.49 -9.09 5.23
CA GLU A 643 -14.87 -9.23 4.76
C GLU A 643 -15.71 -8.02 5.19
N VAL A 644 -16.45 -7.44 4.25
CA VAL A 644 -17.38 -6.33 4.51
C VAL A 644 -18.81 -6.81 4.33
N TRP A 645 -19.62 -6.61 5.36
CA TRP A 645 -21.03 -6.96 5.39
C TRP A 645 -21.86 -5.71 5.67
N VAL A 646 -22.92 -5.46 4.90
CA VAL A 646 -23.84 -4.34 5.11
C VAL A 646 -25.25 -4.89 5.24
N ASN A 647 -25.93 -4.53 6.33
CA ASN A 647 -27.28 -5.00 6.66
C ASN A 647 -27.45 -6.52 6.50
N GLY A 648 -26.45 -7.29 6.99
CA GLY A 648 -26.45 -8.76 6.98
C GLY A 648 -26.10 -9.38 5.63
N LYS A 649 -25.79 -8.60 4.59
CA LYS A 649 -25.36 -9.10 3.28
C LYS A 649 -23.86 -8.84 3.07
N GLN A 650 -23.13 -9.84 2.62
CA GLN A 650 -21.74 -9.67 2.24
C GLN A 650 -21.66 -8.81 0.98
N LYS A 651 -20.91 -7.72 1.04
CA LYS A 651 -20.74 -6.75 -0.06
C LYS A 651 -19.36 -6.85 -0.73
N ASP A 652 -18.32 -7.13 0.05
CA ASP A 652 -16.96 -7.22 -0.48
C ASP A 652 -16.12 -8.21 0.34
N THR A 653 -15.09 -8.77 -0.30
CA THR A 653 -14.02 -9.53 0.34
C THR A 653 -12.71 -9.30 -0.40
N PHE A 654 -11.64 -9.03 0.33
CA PHE A 654 -10.35 -8.72 -0.24
C PHE A 654 -9.22 -8.98 0.76
N VAL A 655 -8.00 -9.00 0.25
CA VAL A 655 -6.79 -8.99 1.06
C VAL A 655 -6.41 -7.54 1.33
N TRP A 656 -6.41 -7.15 2.61
CA TRP A 656 -6.10 -5.79 3.04
C TRP A 656 -4.61 -5.64 3.30
N ASN A 657 -3.90 -5.09 2.33
CA ASN A 657 -2.44 -4.87 2.36
C ASN A 657 -2.02 -3.40 2.21
N SER A 658 -2.97 -2.49 1.95
CA SER A 658 -2.74 -1.04 1.83
C SER A 658 -4.00 -0.28 2.20
N ASP A 659 -3.91 1.04 2.39
CA ASP A 659 -5.09 1.85 2.68
C ASP A 659 -6.14 1.72 1.58
N LYS A 660 -7.41 1.60 1.98
CA LYS A 660 -8.53 1.38 1.06
C LYS A 660 -9.74 2.20 1.46
N THR A 661 -10.34 2.89 0.51
CA THR A 661 -11.63 3.57 0.70
C THR A 661 -12.73 2.76 0.03
N LEU A 662 -13.79 2.47 0.78
CA LEU A 662 -14.95 1.73 0.33
C LEU A 662 -16.16 2.67 0.25
N LYS A 663 -16.86 2.69 -0.87
CA LYS A 663 -18.20 3.31 -0.94
C LYS A 663 -19.21 2.31 -0.38
N ILE A 664 -19.96 2.71 0.62
CA ILE A 664 -20.93 1.85 1.29
C ILE A 664 -22.34 2.31 0.89
N THR A 665 -23.04 1.43 0.23
CA THR A 665 -24.47 1.60 -0.09
C THR A 665 -25.29 0.60 0.73
N PRO A 666 -26.31 1.06 1.50
CA PRO A 666 -27.17 0.22 2.34
C PRO A 666 -27.86 -0.94 1.64
#